data_9cc23926dafe5a6344d733ce48c3289d
#
_entry.id   9cc23926dafe5a6344d733ce48c3289d
#
_cell.length_a   1.000
_cell.length_b   1.000
_cell.length_c   1.000
_cell.angle_alpha   90.00
_cell.angle_beta   90.00
_cell.angle_gamma   90.00
#
_symmetry.space_group_name_H-M   'P 1'
#
loop_
_entity.id
_entity.type
_entity.pdbx_description
1 polymer ?
#
loop_
_entity_poly.entity_id
_entity_poly.type
_entity_poly.pdbx_seq_one_letter_code
_entity_poly.pdbx_strand_id
1 'polypeptide(L)'
;MKILLAVVIVAISSTIACADEPPVIPVGLDAYRMWDRWPHQRIGARAYMRSTYDRTGGNRGPDASHFLYQLADDHNVTLDVAGAGVLYFARYNHWHGSPWHYVVDGTDHIVRETSTADPNKPAENSVFIPEAPLPTPLTWTWLVTKGADLMWVPIGFEKSFQMAYSRTRYGTGYYIYHHYVPGARLSQPICAWDAKTAPTSDVLDLLRAAGTDIAPPGNLVQGKLSIPKEGELRVARLAALEPSGGVVRALTFSVPKSSALALSNVRLRVTWDDRPEPSIDAPLALFFGAGTLYNRDGREYLVKALPVNIRFADDRVHLACYFPMPFFRSATISLAGAGEEIADVKWTARFENLAVPKNHVGYFHATYRDHPKPEHGQDMVLLDTRTVEGGGDWTGTFVGTSFIFSHNAVLTTLEGDPRFFFDDSNSPQAQGTGTEEWGGGGDYWGGRNMTLPLAGHPCGAPSAKEAKDDHDKIQSAYRFLLADLMPFGRNARICLEHGSVNESKEHYETVTYWYGLPGASVVPTDELKIGDEASEEAHAYASPDASAPYRIKSRYELGPHELDGKETYPAHEDVGRVTKTASEFTLKVRPDNFGVMLRRKLDYAYPNQRADVFIAEVSEGSRDVFWKLAGVWYTAGSNACIYSNPREELGETQHNVVVSNRRFRDDEFLIGRELTQGKDAIRVRVKFTPVNIPLFPGYPLTETAWSEINYKAYCFVMPPMPK
;
A
#
# COMPACT_ATOMS: atom_id res chain seq x y z
N MET A 1 -54.29 40.64 45.64
CA MET A 1 -53.05 41.01 45.05
C MET A 1 -52.09 39.82 45.21
N LYS A 2 -52.03 38.92 44.22
CA LYS A 2 -51.23 37.72 44.26
C LYS A 2 -49.95 38.01 43.41
N ILE A 3 -48.81 37.98 44.06
CA ILE A 3 -47.49 38.14 43.40
C ILE A 3 -47.09 36.76 42.89
N LEU A 4 -46.96 36.62 41.57
CA LEU A 4 -46.41 35.44 40.90
C LEU A 4 -44.87 35.59 40.84
N LEU A 5 -44.16 34.70 41.51
CA LEU A 5 -42.71 34.61 41.46
C LEU A 5 -42.33 33.71 40.23
N ALA A 6 -41.76 34.30 39.19
CA ALA A 6 -41.26 33.56 38.06
C ALA A 6 -39.82 33.09 38.39
N VAL A 7 -39.63 31.79 38.50
CA VAL A 7 -38.28 31.15 38.61
C VAL A 7 -37.75 30.97 37.21
N VAL A 8 -36.72 31.73 36.86
CA VAL A 8 -35.96 31.54 35.62
C VAL A 8 -34.91 30.45 35.88
N ILE A 9 -35.13 29.26 35.32
CA ILE A 9 -34.14 28.18 35.28
C ILE A 9 -33.19 28.48 34.11
N VAL A 10 -31.99 28.96 34.39
CA VAL A 10 -30.90 29.04 33.41
C VAL A 10 -30.32 27.65 33.27
N ALA A 11 -30.68 26.96 32.20
CA ALA A 11 -30.03 25.71 31.81
C ALA A 11 -28.64 26.07 31.27
N ILE A 12 -27.58 25.83 32.06
CA ILE A 12 -26.22 25.86 31.60
C ILE A 12 -26.02 24.58 30.78
N SER A 13 -26.17 24.69 29.45
CA SER A 13 -25.74 23.67 28.54
C SER A 13 -24.19 23.66 28.57
N SER A 14 -23.59 22.77 29.35
CA SER A 14 -22.19 22.40 29.17
C SER A 14 -22.07 21.73 27.80
N THR A 15 -21.69 22.49 26.80
CA THR A 15 -21.13 21.90 25.56
C THR A 15 -19.86 21.17 25.96
N ILE A 16 -19.97 19.88 26.24
CA ILE A 16 -18.85 18.96 26.16
C ILE A 16 -18.36 19.16 24.72
N ALA A 17 -17.17 19.74 24.57
CA ALA A 17 -16.47 19.75 23.28
C ALA A 17 -16.35 18.28 22.89
N CYS A 18 -17.18 17.85 21.94
CA CYS A 18 -17.07 16.53 21.34
C CYS A 18 -15.68 16.51 20.71
N ALA A 19 -14.76 15.70 21.23
CA ALA A 19 -13.47 15.49 20.59
C ALA A 19 -13.78 15.13 19.13
N ASP A 20 -13.07 15.76 18.17
CA ASP A 20 -13.26 15.51 16.73
C ASP A 20 -13.14 14.00 16.47
N GLU A 21 -14.26 13.35 16.20
CA GLU A 21 -14.27 11.91 15.89
C GLU A 21 -13.61 11.69 14.52
N PRO A 22 -12.79 10.64 14.36
CA PRO A 22 -12.16 10.33 13.10
C PRO A 22 -13.16 10.12 11.95
N PRO A 23 -12.77 10.39 10.70
CA PRO A 23 -13.57 10.03 9.53
C PRO A 23 -13.92 8.54 9.52
N VAL A 24 -15.08 8.21 8.96
CA VAL A 24 -15.45 6.81 8.70
C VAL A 24 -14.52 6.20 7.69
N ILE A 25 -13.95 5.04 8.01
CA ILE A 25 -13.08 4.26 7.12
C ILE A 25 -13.96 3.34 6.27
N PRO A 26 -13.99 3.48 4.94
CA PRO A 26 -14.70 2.55 4.06
C PRO A 26 -14.08 1.16 4.10
N VAL A 27 -14.88 0.12 4.27
CA VAL A 27 -14.46 -1.28 4.39
C VAL A 27 -15.22 -2.18 3.41
N GLY A 28 -14.57 -3.24 2.93
CA GLY A 28 -15.17 -4.17 1.98
C GLY A 28 -15.53 -3.48 0.68
N LEU A 29 -16.73 -3.72 0.16
CA LEU A 29 -17.22 -3.10 -1.08
C LEU A 29 -17.45 -1.58 -0.95
N ASP A 30 -17.62 -1.05 0.28
CA ASP A 30 -17.73 0.39 0.50
C ASP A 30 -16.43 1.13 0.17
N ALA A 31 -15.28 0.45 0.22
CA ALA A 31 -14.01 1.02 -0.24
C ALA A 31 -14.04 1.42 -1.72
N TYR A 32 -14.88 0.77 -2.53
CA TYR A 32 -15.15 1.15 -3.92
C TYR A 32 -16.26 2.18 -4.03
N ARG A 33 -17.42 1.95 -3.38
CA ARG A 33 -18.58 2.85 -3.43
C ARG A 33 -18.25 4.27 -3.02
N MET A 34 -17.42 4.39 -1.98
CA MET A 34 -16.98 5.66 -1.40
C MET A 34 -15.63 6.11 -1.98
N TRP A 35 -15.39 5.87 -3.27
CA TRP A 35 -14.15 6.23 -3.93
C TRP A 35 -13.83 7.73 -3.84
N ASP A 36 -14.84 8.58 -3.76
CA ASP A 36 -14.72 10.01 -3.53
C ASP A 36 -14.09 10.38 -2.17
N ARG A 37 -14.01 9.41 -1.24
CA ARG A 37 -13.32 9.54 0.05
C ARG A 37 -11.85 9.12 0.02
N TRP A 38 -11.24 9.01 -1.12
CA TRP A 38 -9.79 8.83 -1.23
C TRP A 38 -8.98 9.82 -0.39
N PRO A 39 -9.34 11.16 -0.35
CA PRO A 39 -8.61 12.12 0.43
C PRO A 39 -8.75 11.98 1.96
N HIS A 40 -9.73 11.21 2.45
CA HIS A 40 -10.04 11.16 3.88
C HIS A 40 -8.97 10.44 4.68
N GLN A 41 -8.65 10.97 5.86
CA GLN A 41 -7.77 10.34 6.84
C GLN A 41 -8.35 8.99 7.29
N ARG A 42 -7.46 8.02 7.51
CA ARG A 42 -7.85 6.65 7.90
C ARG A 42 -7.26 6.29 9.26
N ILE A 43 -7.69 7.04 10.28
CA ILE A 43 -7.18 6.91 11.64
C ILE A 43 -7.51 5.52 12.20
N GLY A 44 -6.48 4.75 12.53
CA GLY A 44 -6.63 3.38 13.04
C GLY A 44 -6.62 2.29 11.96
N ALA A 45 -6.39 2.63 10.67
CA ALA A 45 -6.17 1.65 9.63
C ALA A 45 -4.66 1.44 9.36
N ARG A 46 -4.27 0.20 9.10
CA ARG A 46 -2.92 -0.19 8.64
C ARG A 46 -3.03 -1.07 7.42
N ALA A 47 -2.20 -0.79 6.42
CA ALA A 47 -2.09 -1.61 5.22
C ALA A 47 -0.74 -2.32 5.20
N TYR A 48 -0.76 -3.56 4.73
CA TYR A 48 0.42 -4.39 4.55
C TYR A 48 0.41 -5.02 3.16
N MET A 49 1.56 -5.12 2.54
CA MET A 49 1.77 -5.96 1.37
C MET A 49 2.77 -7.04 1.71
N ARG A 50 2.44 -8.27 1.41
CA ARG A 50 3.32 -9.43 1.55
C ARG A 50 3.45 -10.11 0.22
N SER A 51 4.55 -10.83 0.03
CA SER A 51 4.87 -11.49 -1.24
C SER A 51 5.73 -12.71 -1.02
N THR A 52 6.00 -13.40 -2.11
CA THR A 52 6.85 -14.58 -2.17
C THR A 52 8.30 -14.26 -2.55
N TYR A 53 8.79 -13.07 -2.15
CA TYR A 53 10.14 -12.57 -2.44
C TYR A 53 11.27 -13.41 -1.81
N ASP A 54 12.46 -13.32 -2.38
CA ASP A 54 13.67 -13.93 -1.86
C ASP A 54 14.18 -13.17 -0.62
N ARG A 55 13.97 -13.74 0.59
CA ARG A 55 14.41 -13.15 1.86
C ARG A 55 15.92 -13.05 2.03
N THR A 56 16.72 -13.56 1.08
CA THR A 56 18.16 -13.29 1.05
C THR A 56 18.49 -11.91 0.47
N GLY A 57 17.51 -11.24 -0.13
CA GLY A 57 17.62 -9.92 -0.76
C GLY A 57 18.23 -9.96 -2.15
N GLY A 58 18.33 -11.13 -2.77
CA GLY A 58 18.67 -11.30 -4.17
C GLY A 58 17.52 -11.93 -4.93
N ASN A 59 17.66 -12.15 -6.22
CA ASN A 59 16.69 -12.87 -7.04
C ASN A 59 17.23 -14.25 -7.39
N ARG A 60 17.55 -15.05 -6.37
CA ARG A 60 18.01 -16.41 -6.56
C ARG A 60 16.86 -17.37 -6.78
N GLY A 61 16.89 -18.06 -7.90
CA GLY A 61 15.75 -18.86 -8.33
C GLY A 61 14.59 -17.93 -8.72
N PRO A 62 13.39 -18.44 -8.94
CA PRO A 62 12.21 -17.60 -9.10
C PRO A 62 11.87 -16.97 -7.74
N ASP A 63 12.22 -15.69 -7.53
CA ASP A 63 11.99 -15.01 -6.25
C ASP A 63 10.51 -14.96 -5.88
N ALA A 64 9.63 -14.85 -6.86
CA ALA A 64 8.18 -14.97 -6.73
C ALA A 64 7.69 -16.38 -6.33
N SER A 65 8.56 -17.25 -5.81
CA SER A 65 8.21 -18.64 -5.46
C SER A 65 8.46 -19.01 -4.01
N HIS A 66 9.01 -18.10 -3.21
CA HIS A 66 9.33 -18.40 -1.82
C HIS A 66 8.09 -18.35 -0.95
N PHE A 67 7.92 -19.34 -0.08
CA PHE A 67 6.79 -19.41 0.87
C PHE A 67 7.29 -19.42 2.33
N LEU A 68 6.37 -19.23 3.26
CA LEU A 68 6.66 -19.16 4.70
C LEU A 68 6.93 -20.56 5.26
N TYR A 69 6.09 -21.51 4.91
CA TYR A 69 6.18 -22.92 5.24
C TYR A 69 5.21 -23.73 4.37
N GLN A 70 5.39 -25.05 4.33
CA GLN A 70 4.55 -25.96 3.56
C GLN A 70 3.83 -26.91 4.51
N LEU A 71 2.52 -27.07 4.38
CA LEU A 71 1.71 -28.04 5.17
C LEU A 71 1.56 -29.37 4.46
N ALA A 72 1.50 -29.38 3.15
CA ALA A 72 1.45 -30.53 2.26
C ALA A 72 2.03 -30.15 0.91
N ASP A 73 2.27 -31.09 0.00
CA ASP A 73 2.84 -30.86 -1.34
C ASP A 73 2.04 -29.83 -2.15
N ASP A 74 0.74 -29.73 -1.91
CA ASP A 74 -0.18 -28.81 -2.57
C ASP A 74 -0.60 -27.62 -1.68
N HIS A 75 0.04 -27.41 -0.54
CA HIS A 75 -0.35 -26.37 0.42
C HIS A 75 0.86 -25.56 0.90
N ASN A 76 1.34 -24.68 0.02
CA ASN A 76 2.48 -23.80 0.26
C ASN A 76 1.99 -22.46 0.79
N VAL A 77 2.14 -22.23 2.09
CA VAL A 77 1.62 -21.05 2.77
C VAL A 77 2.47 -19.82 2.48
N THR A 78 1.86 -18.78 1.93
CA THR A 78 2.54 -17.52 1.53
C THR A 78 2.10 -16.32 2.35
N LEU A 79 0.91 -16.39 2.94
CA LEU A 79 0.37 -15.41 3.86
C LEU A 79 -0.31 -16.15 5.01
N ASP A 80 -0.02 -15.75 6.24
CA ASP A 80 -0.69 -16.25 7.43
C ASP A 80 -0.74 -15.12 8.47
N VAL A 81 -1.94 -14.63 8.76
CA VAL A 81 -2.17 -13.46 9.60
C VAL A 81 -3.29 -13.72 10.61
N ALA A 82 -3.15 -13.15 11.80
CA ALA A 82 -4.15 -13.19 12.87
C ALA A 82 -4.77 -11.81 13.09
N GLY A 83 -5.99 -11.79 13.61
CA GLY A 83 -6.79 -10.59 13.83
C GLY A 83 -7.77 -10.33 12.69
N ALA A 84 -8.75 -9.45 12.93
CA ALA A 84 -9.74 -9.08 11.92
C ALA A 84 -9.14 -8.18 10.84
N GLY A 85 -9.52 -8.42 9.58
CA GLY A 85 -9.00 -7.64 8.46
C GLY A 85 -9.71 -7.92 7.14
N VAL A 86 -9.18 -7.32 6.08
CA VAL A 86 -9.67 -7.51 4.71
C VAL A 86 -8.50 -7.61 3.76
N LEU A 87 -8.42 -8.69 2.98
CA LEU A 87 -7.57 -8.76 1.80
C LEU A 87 -8.25 -7.99 0.67
N TYR A 88 -7.55 -7.00 0.10
CA TYR A 88 -8.10 -6.16 -0.97
C TYR A 88 -7.50 -6.41 -2.34
N PHE A 89 -6.34 -7.02 -2.38
CA PHE A 89 -5.68 -7.33 -3.63
C PHE A 89 -4.81 -8.57 -3.53
N ALA A 90 -4.84 -9.37 -4.58
CA ALA A 90 -3.88 -10.43 -4.82
C ALA A 90 -3.50 -10.50 -6.29
N ARG A 91 -2.21 -10.67 -6.54
CA ARG A 91 -1.63 -10.94 -7.85
C ARG A 91 -1.02 -12.31 -7.85
N TYR A 92 -1.29 -13.10 -8.86
CA TYR A 92 -0.78 -14.46 -9.02
C TYR A 92 -0.08 -14.60 -10.36
N ASN A 93 0.96 -15.41 -10.38
CA ASN A 93 1.51 -15.90 -11.62
C ASN A 93 0.61 -17.02 -12.15
N HIS A 94 0.09 -16.88 -13.37
CA HIS A 94 -0.87 -17.83 -13.94
C HIS A 94 -0.29 -19.23 -14.21
N TRP A 95 1.03 -19.35 -14.30
CA TRP A 95 1.67 -20.61 -14.70
C TRP A 95 1.51 -21.72 -13.66
N HIS A 96 1.63 -21.31 -12.39
CA HIS A 96 1.65 -22.26 -11.30
C HIS A 96 1.04 -21.65 -10.06
N GLY A 97 0.21 -21.93 -9.40
CA GLY A 97 -0.38 -21.34 -8.18
C GLY A 97 -1.77 -21.88 -7.93
N SER A 98 -2.55 -22.02 -9.00
CA SER A 98 -3.88 -22.57 -8.90
C SER A 98 -3.84 -24.11 -8.75
N PRO A 99 -4.68 -24.69 -7.87
CA PRO A 99 -5.62 -24.00 -7.00
C PRO A 99 -4.93 -23.24 -5.87
N TRP A 100 -5.58 -22.15 -5.44
CA TRP A 100 -5.20 -21.39 -4.23
C TRP A 100 -6.15 -21.75 -3.09
N HIS A 101 -5.59 -21.82 -1.88
CA HIS A 101 -6.32 -22.02 -0.65
C HIS A 101 -6.53 -20.68 0.04
N TYR A 102 -7.77 -20.25 0.23
CA TYR A 102 -8.17 -19.09 1.01
C TYR A 102 -8.79 -19.58 2.32
N VAL A 103 -7.96 -19.70 3.35
CA VAL A 103 -8.42 -20.18 4.66
C VAL A 103 -8.90 -18.97 5.46
N VAL A 104 -10.20 -18.75 5.45
CA VAL A 104 -10.88 -17.65 6.16
C VAL A 104 -11.39 -18.19 7.49
N ASP A 105 -10.89 -17.66 8.60
CA ASP A 105 -11.29 -18.06 9.97
C ASP A 105 -11.26 -19.58 10.21
N GLY A 106 -10.30 -20.26 9.58
CA GLY A 106 -10.12 -21.70 9.65
C GLY A 106 -10.93 -22.52 8.63
N THR A 107 -11.75 -21.89 7.79
CA THR A 107 -12.47 -22.54 6.68
C THR A 107 -11.70 -22.37 5.38
N ASP A 108 -11.32 -23.47 4.74
CA ASP A 108 -10.61 -23.48 3.47
C ASP A 108 -11.58 -23.33 2.28
N HIS A 109 -11.39 -22.28 1.50
CA HIS A 109 -12.11 -22.03 0.25
C HIS A 109 -11.14 -22.17 -0.93
N ILE A 110 -11.40 -23.12 -1.80
CA ILE A 110 -10.56 -23.38 -2.98
C ILE A 110 -10.92 -22.38 -4.08
N VAL A 111 -9.93 -21.61 -4.50
CA VAL A 111 -10.02 -20.66 -5.62
C VAL A 111 -9.19 -21.20 -6.78
N ARG A 112 -9.72 -21.14 -8.00
CA ARG A 112 -9.05 -21.60 -9.22
C ARG A 112 -9.18 -20.58 -10.31
N GLU A 113 -8.24 -20.63 -11.23
CA GLU A 113 -8.33 -20.00 -12.54
C GLU A 113 -8.47 -21.12 -13.60
N THR A 114 -9.33 -20.93 -14.58
CA THR A 114 -9.75 -22.03 -15.48
C THR A 114 -8.74 -22.39 -16.56
N SER A 115 -7.77 -21.51 -16.86
CA SER A 115 -6.75 -21.75 -17.88
C SER A 115 -5.41 -22.26 -17.34
N THR A 116 -5.35 -22.67 -16.11
CA THR A 116 -4.15 -23.01 -15.31
C THR A 116 -3.02 -23.77 -16.00
N ALA A 117 -3.15 -24.09 -17.24
CA ALA A 117 -2.20 -24.93 -17.94
C ALA A 117 -1.13 -24.08 -18.62
N ASP A 118 -0.50 -24.60 -19.59
CA ASP A 118 0.58 -24.12 -20.40
C ASP A 118 0.32 -22.68 -20.93
N PRO A 119 1.14 -21.68 -20.64
CA PRO A 119 1.01 -20.33 -21.19
C PRO A 119 1.08 -20.29 -22.72
N ASN A 120 1.65 -21.33 -23.34
CA ASN A 120 1.68 -21.49 -24.80
C ASN A 120 0.37 -22.07 -25.37
N LYS A 121 -0.56 -22.47 -24.52
CA LYS A 121 -1.88 -23.00 -24.91
C LYS A 121 -3.00 -22.33 -24.15
N PRO A 122 -3.21 -21.01 -24.33
CA PRO A 122 -4.23 -20.26 -23.61
C PRO A 122 -5.63 -20.81 -23.91
N ALA A 123 -6.45 -20.93 -22.87
CA ALA A 123 -7.88 -21.16 -23.05
C ALA A 123 -8.53 -19.90 -23.66
N GLU A 124 -9.53 -20.07 -24.52
CA GLU A 124 -10.21 -18.93 -25.14
C GLU A 124 -10.96 -18.04 -24.13
N ASN A 125 -11.48 -18.65 -23.05
CA ASN A 125 -12.20 -17.97 -21.98
C ASN A 125 -11.68 -18.45 -20.64
N SER A 126 -11.01 -17.57 -19.91
CA SER A 126 -10.45 -17.84 -18.61
C SER A 126 -11.17 -17.01 -17.54
N VAL A 127 -11.61 -17.68 -16.46
CA VAL A 127 -12.33 -17.05 -15.34
C VAL A 127 -11.85 -17.62 -14.00
N PHE A 128 -12.06 -16.86 -12.93
CA PHE A 128 -11.89 -17.36 -11.57
C PHE A 128 -13.08 -18.23 -11.15
N ILE A 129 -12.82 -19.28 -10.40
CA ILE A 129 -13.82 -20.18 -9.81
C ILE A 129 -13.64 -20.18 -8.27
N PRO A 130 -14.71 -19.97 -7.50
CA PRO A 130 -16.12 -19.76 -7.89
C PRO A 130 -16.35 -18.41 -8.60
N GLU A 131 -17.09 -18.42 -9.70
CA GLU A 131 -17.23 -17.25 -10.58
C GLU A 131 -18.12 -16.17 -9.94
N ALA A 132 -19.22 -16.54 -9.31
CA ALA A 132 -20.18 -15.58 -8.77
C ALA A 132 -19.56 -14.57 -7.77
N PRO A 133 -18.76 -14.98 -6.75
CA PRO A 133 -18.10 -14.04 -5.84
C PRO A 133 -16.85 -13.40 -6.43
N LEU A 134 -16.32 -13.88 -7.56
CA LEU A 134 -15.07 -13.42 -8.17
C LEU A 134 -15.26 -12.90 -9.60
N PRO A 135 -16.22 -11.98 -9.87
CA PRO A 135 -16.57 -11.56 -11.21
C PRO A 135 -15.59 -10.52 -11.78
N THR A 136 -15.49 -10.47 -13.12
CA THR A 136 -14.92 -9.32 -13.84
C THR A 136 -15.86 -8.10 -13.68
N PRO A 137 -15.34 -6.87 -13.44
CA PRO A 137 -13.94 -6.41 -13.52
C PRO A 137 -13.17 -6.35 -12.18
N LEU A 138 -13.63 -7.03 -11.14
CA LEU A 138 -12.84 -7.18 -9.90
C LEU A 138 -11.80 -8.29 -10.01
N THR A 139 -11.92 -9.16 -11.02
CA THR A 139 -10.92 -10.17 -11.37
C THR A 139 -10.55 -10.09 -12.83
N TRP A 140 -9.27 -10.36 -13.12
CA TRP A 140 -8.74 -10.40 -14.47
C TRP A 140 -7.74 -11.55 -14.57
N THR A 141 -7.87 -12.33 -15.64
CA THR A 141 -6.95 -13.43 -15.89
C THR A 141 -5.82 -13.01 -16.82
N TRP A 142 -4.77 -13.78 -16.86
CA TRP A 142 -3.57 -13.55 -17.66
C TRP A 142 -3.84 -13.33 -19.17
N LEU A 143 -4.95 -13.81 -19.70
CA LEU A 143 -5.33 -13.56 -21.11
C LEU A 143 -5.41 -12.05 -21.40
N VAL A 144 -5.94 -11.27 -20.45
CA VAL A 144 -6.07 -9.81 -20.57
C VAL A 144 -4.83 -9.10 -20.04
N THR A 145 -4.32 -9.52 -18.90
CA THR A 145 -3.19 -8.87 -18.20
C THR A 145 -1.82 -9.18 -18.81
N LYS A 146 -1.75 -10.21 -19.67
CA LYS A 146 -0.52 -10.65 -20.33
C LYS A 146 0.54 -11.20 -19.36
N GLY A 147 0.13 -12.02 -18.41
CA GLY A 147 1.06 -12.78 -17.58
C GLY A 147 0.66 -12.95 -16.11
N ALA A 148 -0.38 -12.27 -15.65
CA ALA A 148 -0.82 -12.37 -14.26
C ALA A 148 -2.32 -12.59 -14.13
N ASP A 149 -2.72 -13.27 -13.07
CA ASP A 149 -4.09 -13.28 -12.58
C ASP A 149 -4.22 -12.24 -11.47
N LEU A 150 -5.20 -11.34 -11.57
CA LEU A 150 -5.42 -10.23 -10.66
C LEU A 150 -6.77 -10.35 -9.98
N MET A 151 -6.81 -10.14 -8.68
CA MET A 151 -8.01 -10.19 -7.87
C MET A 151 -8.12 -8.97 -6.96
N TRP A 152 -9.20 -8.19 -7.10
CA TRP A 152 -9.55 -7.02 -6.29
C TRP A 152 -10.82 -7.21 -5.46
N VAL A 153 -11.34 -8.44 -5.37
CA VAL A 153 -12.50 -8.72 -4.52
C VAL A 153 -12.10 -8.61 -3.06
N PRO A 154 -12.80 -7.83 -2.22
CA PRO A 154 -12.53 -7.77 -0.79
C PRO A 154 -12.84 -9.10 -0.10
N ILE A 155 -11.84 -9.72 0.50
CA ILE A 155 -11.97 -10.95 1.29
C ILE A 155 -11.86 -10.59 2.76
N GLY A 156 -13.00 -10.48 3.45
CA GLY A 156 -13.05 -10.21 4.89
C GLY A 156 -12.74 -11.45 5.72
N PHE A 157 -12.11 -11.25 6.89
CA PHE A 157 -11.87 -12.27 7.90
C PHE A 157 -11.98 -11.65 9.29
N GLU A 158 -12.61 -12.37 10.23
CA GLU A 158 -12.89 -11.87 11.59
C GLU A 158 -11.80 -12.27 12.60
N LYS A 159 -11.06 -13.34 12.33
CA LYS A 159 -10.08 -13.92 13.27
C LYS A 159 -8.73 -14.17 12.64
N SER A 160 -8.69 -14.66 11.38
CA SER A 160 -7.45 -15.03 10.71
C SER A 160 -7.66 -15.21 9.21
N PHE A 161 -6.59 -15.01 8.46
CA PHE A 161 -6.55 -15.35 7.05
C PHE A 161 -5.23 -16.02 6.70
N GLN A 162 -5.32 -17.15 5.99
CA GLN A 162 -4.14 -17.83 5.45
C GLN A 162 -4.33 -18.00 3.95
N MET A 163 -3.27 -17.78 3.19
CA MET A 163 -3.24 -18.05 1.77
C MET A 163 -2.16 -19.07 1.46
N ALA A 164 -2.51 -20.08 0.67
CA ALA A 164 -1.58 -21.04 0.16
C ALA A 164 -1.89 -21.38 -1.30
N TYR A 165 -0.95 -22.02 -1.98
CA TYR A 165 -1.12 -22.50 -3.35
C TYR A 165 -0.44 -23.86 -3.55
N SER A 166 -0.88 -24.60 -4.57
CA SER A 166 -0.49 -25.98 -4.77
C SER A 166 0.81 -26.16 -5.52
N ARG A 167 1.28 -25.18 -6.27
CA ARG A 167 2.52 -25.27 -7.04
C ARG A 167 3.46 -24.12 -6.68
N THR A 168 4.75 -24.40 -6.67
CA THR A 168 5.74 -23.49 -6.07
C THR A 168 6.72 -22.88 -7.05
N ARG A 169 6.90 -23.45 -8.23
CA ARG A 169 7.75 -22.84 -9.24
C ARG A 169 6.99 -21.70 -9.90
N TYR A 170 7.56 -20.51 -9.91
CA TYR A 170 6.90 -19.26 -10.36
C TYR A 170 5.63 -18.93 -9.57
N GLY A 171 5.70 -19.05 -8.28
CA GLY A 171 4.67 -18.86 -7.27
C GLY A 171 3.68 -17.77 -7.51
N THR A 172 3.55 -16.77 -6.62
CA THR A 172 2.36 -15.95 -6.71
C THR A 172 2.57 -14.46 -6.84
N GLY A 173 3.61 -13.87 -6.37
CA GLY A 173 3.75 -12.43 -6.36
C GLY A 173 3.27 -11.82 -5.04
N TYR A 174 2.28 -10.91 -5.01
CA TYR A 174 2.01 -10.14 -3.81
C TYR A 174 0.52 -9.98 -3.45
N TYR A 175 0.27 -9.68 -2.16
CA TYR A 175 -1.05 -9.53 -1.55
C TYR A 175 -1.10 -8.27 -0.69
N ILE A 176 -2.19 -7.49 -0.80
CA ILE A 176 -2.42 -6.31 0.01
C ILE A 176 -3.62 -6.55 0.93
N TYR A 177 -3.41 -6.42 2.24
CA TYR A 177 -4.48 -6.54 3.23
C TYR A 177 -4.42 -5.42 4.25
N HIS A 178 -5.57 -5.15 4.86
CA HIS A 178 -5.70 -4.15 5.90
C HIS A 178 -6.09 -4.78 7.22
N HIS A 179 -5.48 -4.27 8.29
CA HIS A 179 -5.96 -4.42 9.67
C HIS A 179 -6.45 -3.07 10.22
N TYR A 180 -7.31 -3.14 11.19
CA TYR A 180 -7.91 -1.96 11.82
C TYR A 180 -7.78 -2.06 13.33
N VAL A 181 -7.55 -0.93 13.99
CA VAL A 181 -7.65 -0.84 15.44
C VAL A 181 -9.04 -1.33 15.87
N PRO A 182 -9.16 -2.27 16.82
CA PRO A 182 -10.45 -2.66 17.37
C PRO A 182 -11.22 -1.44 17.89
N GLY A 183 -12.47 -1.27 17.42
CA GLY A 183 -13.28 -0.09 17.71
C GLY A 183 -13.00 1.12 16.81
N ALA A 184 -12.21 1.00 15.74
CA ALA A 184 -12.11 2.03 14.71
C ALA A 184 -13.45 2.27 14.03
N ARG A 185 -13.65 3.49 13.53
CA ARG A 185 -14.92 3.90 12.92
C ARG A 185 -15.02 3.41 11.48
N LEU A 186 -15.48 2.18 11.31
CA LEU A 186 -15.64 1.52 10.01
C LEU A 186 -17.03 1.81 9.40
N SER A 187 -17.14 1.79 8.07
CA SER A 187 -18.42 1.97 7.35
C SER A 187 -19.38 0.80 7.57
N GLN A 188 -18.84 -0.38 7.82
CA GLN A 188 -19.58 -1.60 8.12
C GLN A 188 -18.72 -2.54 8.96
N PRO A 189 -19.29 -3.50 9.69
CA PRO A 189 -18.53 -4.56 10.35
C PRO A 189 -17.73 -5.38 9.33
N ILE A 190 -16.56 -5.88 9.74
CA ILE A 190 -15.83 -6.88 8.98
C ILE A 190 -16.54 -8.20 9.17
N CYS A 191 -16.90 -8.87 8.05
CA CYS A 191 -17.53 -10.18 8.05
C CYS A 191 -16.66 -11.15 7.26
N ALA A 192 -16.63 -12.40 7.70
CA ALA A 192 -15.91 -13.48 7.02
C ALA A 192 -16.47 -13.71 5.62
N TRP A 193 -15.60 -13.80 4.63
CA TRP A 193 -15.96 -14.11 3.24
C TRP A 193 -16.51 -15.53 3.13
N ASP A 194 -17.64 -15.70 2.47
CA ASP A 194 -18.37 -16.98 2.37
C ASP A 194 -18.11 -17.76 1.07
N ALA A 195 -17.31 -17.20 0.15
CA ALA A 195 -17.04 -17.74 -1.19
C ALA A 195 -18.30 -17.97 -2.05
N LYS A 196 -19.40 -17.30 -1.76
CA LYS A 196 -20.71 -17.48 -2.44
C LYS A 196 -21.35 -16.17 -2.83
N THR A 197 -21.28 -15.16 -1.96
CA THR A 197 -21.95 -13.87 -2.18
C THR A 197 -21.23 -13.07 -3.25
N ALA A 198 -21.95 -12.76 -4.33
CA ALA A 198 -21.42 -11.94 -5.41
C ALA A 198 -21.30 -10.46 -4.99
N PRO A 199 -20.26 -9.74 -5.44
CA PRO A 199 -20.21 -8.30 -5.36
C PRO A 199 -21.42 -7.65 -6.03
N THR A 200 -21.90 -6.55 -5.48
CA THR A 200 -23.07 -5.84 -5.99
C THR A 200 -22.76 -5.11 -7.31
N SER A 201 -23.80 -4.95 -8.13
CA SER A 201 -23.66 -4.39 -9.48
C SER A 201 -23.12 -2.96 -9.50
N ASP A 202 -23.43 -2.14 -8.50
CA ASP A 202 -22.96 -0.75 -8.38
C ASP A 202 -21.42 -0.65 -8.36
N VAL A 203 -20.73 -1.57 -7.67
CA VAL A 203 -19.26 -1.64 -7.64
C VAL A 203 -18.72 -2.11 -8.98
N LEU A 204 -19.34 -3.11 -9.59
CA LEU A 204 -18.93 -3.61 -10.91
C LEU A 204 -19.12 -2.52 -11.98
N ASP A 205 -20.21 -1.77 -11.91
CA ASP A 205 -20.55 -0.71 -12.86
C ASP A 205 -19.59 0.49 -12.69
N LEU A 206 -19.18 0.82 -11.45
CA LEU A 206 -18.13 1.80 -11.22
C LEU A 206 -16.83 1.44 -11.95
N LEU A 207 -16.36 0.22 -11.81
CA LEU A 207 -15.12 -0.20 -12.47
C LEU A 207 -15.27 -0.32 -14.00
N ARG A 208 -16.45 -0.69 -14.51
CA ARG A 208 -16.77 -0.67 -15.95
C ARG A 208 -16.80 0.74 -16.53
N ALA A 209 -17.08 1.74 -15.69
CA ALA A 209 -17.06 3.14 -16.09
C ALA A 209 -15.65 3.73 -16.27
N ALA A 210 -14.57 2.97 -16.01
CA ALA A 210 -13.21 3.40 -16.31
C ALA A 210 -13.08 3.91 -17.74
N GLY A 211 -12.38 5.04 -17.92
CA GLY A 211 -12.26 5.74 -19.19
C GLY A 211 -13.43 6.70 -19.53
N THR A 212 -14.47 6.77 -18.69
CA THR A 212 -15.57 7.73 -18.82
C THR A 212 -15.51 8.79 -17.73
N ASP A 213 -16.38 9.79 -17.80
CA ASP A 213 -16.52 10.82 -16.76
C ASP A 213 -17.29 10.25 -15.55
N ILE A 214 -16.56 9.94 -14.48
CA ILE A 214 -17.10 9.40 -13.23
C ILE A 214 -17.33 10.48 -12.16
N ALA A 215 -16.90 11.71 -12.42
CA ALA A 215 -17.00 12.78 -11.42
C ALA A 215 -18.43 13.26 -11.24
N PRO A 216 -18.85 13.58 -9.98
CA PRO A 216 -20.17 14.13 -9.73
C PRO A 216 -20.36 15.49 -10.42
N PRO A 217 -21.60 15.98 -10.58
CA PRO A 217 -21.89 17.34 -11.02
C PRO A 217 -21.24 18.36 -10.08
N GLY A 218 -20.90 19.55 -10.63
CA GLY A 218 -20.28 20.62 -9.86
C GLY A 218 -20.14 21.90 -10.67
N ASN A 219 -19.52 22.92 -10.08
CA ASN A 219 -19.21 24.17 -10.76
C ASN A 219 -18.15 23.89 -11.84
N LEU A 220 -18.41 24.38 -13.06
CA LEU A 220 -17.53 24.19 -14.21
C LEU A 220 -16.84 25.50 -14.58
N VAL A 221 -15.50 25.44 -14.63
CA VAL A 221 -14.67 26.48 -15.27
C VAL A 221 -13.98 25.84 -16.45
N GLN A 222 -13.95 26.54 -17.57
CA GLN A 222 -13.35 26.02 -18.79
C GLN A 222 -12.74 27.14 -19.64
N GLY A 223 -11.85 26.78 -20.54
CA GLY A 223 -11.21 27.74 -21.42
C GLY A 223 -10.45 27.13 -22.57
N LYS A 224 -9.85 28.00 -23.35
CA LYS A 224 -8.93 27.67 -24.44
C LYS A 224 -7.69 28.52 -24.29
N LEU A 225 -6.51 27.93 -24.54
CA LEU A 225 -5.22 28.61 -24.41
C LEU A 225 -4.21 28.05 -25.40
N SER A 226 -3.05 28.70 -25.51
CA SER A 226 -1.83 28.17 -26.13
C SER A 226 -0.77 28.05 -25.04
N ILE A 227 -0.10 26.89 -24.96
CA ILE A 227 1.03 26.69 -24.05
C ILE A 227 2.26 27.30 -24.71
N PRO A 228 3.00 28.18 -24.05
CA PRO A 228 4.20 28.77 -24.61
C PRO A 228 5.32 27.72 -24.74
N LYS A 229 6.25 27.96 -25.64
CA LYS A 229 7.44 27.13 -25.79
C LYS A 229 8.23 26.97 -24.48
N GLU A 230 8.37 28.05 -23.74
CA GLU A 230 9.11 28.16 -22.49
C GLU A 230 8.29 28.96 -21.46
N GLY A 231 8.57 28.75 -20.18
CA GLY A 231 7.89 29.45 -19.09
C GLY A 231 6.60 28.76 -18.63
N GLU A 232 5.91 29.42 -17.71
CA GLU A 232 4.72 28.87 -17.07
C GLU A 232 3.50 29.74 -17.40
N LEU A 233 2.39 29.08 -17.73
CA LEU A 233 1.10 29.69 -18.00
C LEU A 233 0.08 29.22 -16.95
N ARG A 234 -0.49 30.16 -16.21
CA ARG A 234 -1.60 29.87 -15.31
C ARG A 234 -2.87 29.55 -16.11
N VAL A 235 -3.37 28.33 -15.94
CA VAL A 235 -4.61 27.83 -16.56
C VAL A 235 -5.83 28.36 -15.80
N ALA A 236 -5.84 28.17 -14.47
CA ALA A 236 -6.94 28.57 -13.61
C ALA A 236 -6.47 28.89 -12.19
N ARG A 237 -7.24 29.71 -11.48
CA ARG A 237 -7.21 29.85 -10.03
C ARG A 237 -8.65 29.71 -9.52
N LEU A 238 -8.89 28.66 -8.74
CA LEU A 238 -10.17 28.39 -8.11
C LEU A 238 -10.09 28.91 -6.67
N ALA A 239 -11.17 29.56 -6.20
CA ALA A 239 -11.29 29.98 -4.82
C ALA A 239 -12.25 29.03 -4.08
N ALA A 240 -11.93 28.72 -2.84
CA ALA A 240 -12.84 28.02 -1.96
C ALA A 240 -14.07 28.88 -1.66
N LEU A 241 -15.22 28.25 -1.53
CA LEU A 241 -16.44 28.89 -1.04
C LEU A 241 -16.43 28.79 0.49
N GLU A 242 -16.08 29.91 1.14
CA GLU A 242 -16.01 29.97 2.59
C GLU A 242 -17.33 29.48 3.26
N PRO A 243 -17.27 28.78 4.41
CA PRO A 243 -16.07 28.51 5.25
C PRO A 243 -15.42 27.13 5.02
N SER A 244 -15.91 26.32 4.11
CA SER A 244 -15.65 24.87 4.10
C SER A 244 -14.54 24.39 3.17
N GLY A 245 -14.00 25.25 2.29
CA GLY A 245 -13.03 24.80 1.28
C GLY A 245 -13.69 24.32 -0.02
N GLY A 246 -12.89 23.73 -0.90
CA GLY A 246 -13.32 23.16 -2.18
C GLY A 246 -12.66 21.83 -2.49
N VAL A 247 -13.22 21.11 -3.45
CA VAL A 247 -12.62 19.89 -4.00
C VAL A 247 -12.74 19.92 -5.52
N VAL A 248 -11.62 19.80 -6.25
CA VAL A 248 -11.64 19.57 -7.68
C VAL A 248 -12.02 18.11 -7.93
N ARG A 249 -13.06 17.88 -8.73
CA ARG A 249 -13.62 16.56 -9.04
C ARG A 249 -13.20 16.05 -10.41
N ALA A 250 -12.92 16.95 -11.33
CA ALA A 250 -12.40 16.62 -12.66
C ALA A 250 -11.48 17.71 -13.16
N LEU A 251 -10.37 17.33 -13.76
CA LEU A 251 -9.47 18.20 -14.51
C LEU A 251 -9.22 17.57 -15.88
N THR A 252 -9.55 18.27 -16.95
CA THR A 252 -9.39 17.75 -18.31
C THR A 252 -8.58 18.67 -19.20
N PHE A 253 -7.84 18.07 -20.13
CA PHE A 253 -7.16 18.77 -21.22
C PHE A 253 -7.46 18.08 -22.55
N SER A 254 -7.47 18.85 -23.62
CA SER A 254 -7.61 18.29 -24.97
C SER A 254 -6.84 19.15 -25.97
N VAL A 255 -6.05 18.49 -26.83
CA VAL A 255 -5.26 19.12 -27.89
C VAL A 255 -5.50 18.39 -29.22
N PRO A 256 -5.20 19.05 -30.38
CA PRO A 256 -5.16 18.34 -31.65
C PRO A 256 -4.23 17.13 -31.58
N LYS A 257 -4.59 16.03 -32.23
CA LYS A 257 -3.80 14.78 -32.26
C LYS A 257 -2.37 15.02 -32.76
N SER A 258 -2.17 15.97 -33.67
CA SER A 258 -0.85 16.36 -34.17
C SER A 258 0.08 16.95 -33.09
N SER A 259 -0.48 17.47 -32.01
CA SER A 259 0.28 18.06 -30.88
C SER A 259 0.48 17.09 -29.72
N ALA A 260 0.07 15.83 -29.85
CA ALA A 260 0.11 14.85 -28.75
C ALA A 260 1.52 14.65 -28.21
N LEU A 261 2.51 14.44 -29.09
CA LEU A 261 3.90 14.20 -28.67
C LEU A 261 4.49 15.40 -27.94
N ALA A 262 4.29 16.62 -28.47
CA ALA A 262 4.74 17.84 -27.82
C ALA A 262 4.12 18.05 -26.42
N LEU A 263 2.86 17.61 -26.24
CA LEU A 263 2.17 17.68 -24.95
C LEU A 263 2.74 16.71 -23.91
N SER A 264 3.36 15.62 -24.33
CA SER A 264 3.84 14.56 -23.39
C SER A 264 4.68 15.11 -22.25
N ASN A 265 5.61 16.04 -22.56
CA ASN A 265 6.59 16.58 -21.62
C ASN A 265 6.18 17.93 -20.99
N VAL A 266 5.05 18.49 -21.38
CA VAL A 266 4.49 19.67 -20.72
C VAL A 266 4.23 19.33 -19.26
N ARG A 267 4.67 20.21 -18.34
CA ARG A 267 4.50 19.94 -16.90
C ARG A 267 3.19 20.51 -16.39
N LEU A 268 2.41 19.65 -15.75
CA LEU A 268 1.27 20.10 -14.93
C LEU A 268 1.80 20.53 -13.57
N ARG A 269 1.45 21.76 -13.15
CA ARG A 269 1.73 22.27 -11.82
C ARG A 269 0.44 22.62 -11.10
N VAL A 270 0.29 22.16 -9.87
CA VAL A 270 -0.85 22.56 -9.04
C VAL A 270 -0.35 22.92 -7.65
N THR A 271 -0.74 24.13 -7.22
CA THR A 271 -0.41 24.66 -5.90
C THR A 271 -1.70 24.87 -5.11
N TRP A 272 -1.79 24.19 -3.96
CA TRP A 272 -2.90 24.32 -3.02
C TRP A 272 -2.64 25.45 -2.03
N ASP A 273 -3.66 26.30 -1.79
CA ASP A 273 -3.70 27.29 -0.71
C ASP A 273 -2.51 28.27 -0.68
N ASP A 274 -1.96 28.59 -1.86
CA ASP A 274 -0.79 29.44 -2.03
C ASP A 274 0.45 28.95 -1.25
N ARG A 275 0.61 27.61 -1.11
CA ARG A 275 1.80 27.01 -0.53
C ARG A 275 3.04 27.35 -1.36
N PRO A 276 4.25 27.40 -0.75
CA PRO A 276 5.44 27.87 -1.45
C PRO A 276 5.90 26.96 -2.61
N GLU A 277 5.58 25.66 -2.54
CA GLU A 277 5.92 24.66 -3.55
C GLU A 277 4.66 24.05 -4.16
N PRO A 278 4.67 23.67 -5.44
CA PRO A 278 3.55 22.94 -6.03
C PRO A 278 3.49 21.51 -5.48
N SER A 279 2.30 21.07 -5.09
CA SER A 279 2.05 19.68 -4.67
C SER A 279 1.96 18.71 -5.85
N ILE A 280 1.75 19.23 -7.05
CA ILE A 280 1.85 18.50 -8.32
C ILE A 280 2.85 19.26 -9.19
N ASP A 281 3.89 18.59 -9.65
CA ASP A 281 4.80 19.07 -10.69
C ASP A 281 5.32 17.87 -11.48
N ALA A 282 4.63 17.49 -12.55
CA ALA A 282 4.90 16.26 -13.28
C ALA A 282 4.66 16.42 -14.79
N PRO A 283 5.40 15.66 -15.66
CA PRO A 283 5.08 15.56 -17.08
C PRO A 283 3.65 15.06 -17.29
N LEU A 284 2.89 15.68 -18.19
CA LEU A 284 1.47 15.37 -18.41
C LEU A 284 1.25 13.90 -18.78
N ALA A 285 2.02 13.35 -19.71
CA ALA A 285 1.83 11.97 -20.09
C ALA A 285 1.98 11.03 -18.88
N LEU A 286 3.02 11.22 -18.09
CA LEU A 286 3.30 10.38 -16.91
C LEU A 286 2.27 10.61 -15.79
N PHE A 287 1.82 11.87 -15.58
CA PHE A 287 0.74 12.17 -14.64
C PHE A 287 -0.57 11.49 -15.01
N PHE A 288 -0.87 11.32 -16.31
CA PHE A 288 -2.06 10.60 -16.77
C PHE A 288 -1.82 9.10 -16.99
N GLY A 289 -0.73 8.55 -16.49
CA GLY A 289 -0.49 7.10 -16.41
C GLY A 289 0.30 6.52 -17.59
N ALA A 290 0.80 7.32 -18.54
CA ALA A 290 1.62 6.88 -19.66
C ALA A 290 2.96 7.59 -19.71
N GLY A 291 4.00 6.93 -20.22
CA GLY A 291 5.31 7.56 -20.37
C GLY A 291 5.38 8.53 -21.55
N THR A 292 4.49 8.37 -22.53
CA THR A 292 4.40 9.18 -23.72
C THR A 292 2.96 9.22 -24.25
N LEU A 293 2.65 10.20 -25.10
CA LEU A 293 1.41 10.23 -25.87
C LEU A 293 1.61 9.66 -27.30
N TYR A 294 2.69 8.95 -27.54
CA TYR A 294 2.87 8.20 -28.77
C TYR A 294 1.95 6.98 -28.80
N ASN A 295 0.98 6.99 -29.71
CA ASN A 295 0.00 5.93 -29.85
C ASN A 295 0.41 4.96 -30.96
N ARG A 296 1.34 4.04 -30.61
CA ARG A 296 1.95 3.06 -31.52
C ARG A 296 0.94 2.32 -32.41
N ASP A 297 -0.17 1.88 -31.83
CA ASP A 297 -1.12 0.97 -32.45
C ASP A 297 -2.45 1.64 -32.82
N GLY A 298 -2.53 2.97 -32.76
CA GLY A 298 -3.73 3.72 -33.10
C GLY A 298 -4.94 3.37 -32.22
N ARG A 299 -4.71 2.98 -30.98
CA ARG A 299 -5.78 2.62 -30.03
C ARG A 299 -6.62 3.84 -29.64
N GLU A 300 -7.90 3.62 -29.37
CA GLU A 300 -8.76 4.66 -28.83
C GLU A 300 -8.25 5.12 -27.44
N TYR A 301 -7.84 4.19 -26.58
CA TYR A 301 -7.28 4.49 -25.26
C TYR A 301 -5.82 4.04 -25.15
N LEU A 302 -4.94 4.94 -24.75
CA LEU A 302 -3.66 4.57 -24.17
C LEU A 302 -3.87 4.17 -22.70
N VAL A 303 -4.58 5.00 -21.92
CA VAL A 303 -4.91 4.75 -20.53
C VAL A 303 -6.44 4.79 -20.37
N LYS A 304 -6.99 3.68 -19.87
CA LYS A 304 -8.41 3.52 -19.55
C LYS A 304 -8.54 3.13 -18.08
N ALA A 305 -7.98 3.97 -17.20
CA ALA A 305 -8.04 3.75 -15.76
C ALA A 305 -9.24 4.48 -15.13
N LEU A 306 -9.56 4.13 -13.89
CA LEU A 306 -10.65 4.77 -13.16
C LEU A 306 -10.32 6.23 -12.81
N PRO A 307 -9.16 6.55 -12.19
CA PRO A 307 -8.86 7.92 -11.78
C PRO A 307 -8.32 8.81 -12.89
N VAL A 308 -7.74 8.24 -13.94
CA VAL A 308 -7.18 9.00 -15.07
C VAL A 308 -7.40 8.27 -16.39
N ASN A 309 -7.51 9.04 -17.48
CA ASN A 309 -7.54 8.44 -18.80
C ASN A 309 -6.85 9.29 -19.87
N ILE A 310 -6.41 8.62 -20.95
CA ILE A 310 -5.88 9.21 -22.18
C ILE A 310 -6.62 8.56 -23.35
N ARG A 311 -7.45 9.36 -24.05
CA ARG A 311 -8.30 8.90 -25.14
C ARG A 311 -8.00 9.67 -26.43
N PHE A 312 -7.87 8.95 -27.54
CA PHE A 312 -7.71 9.49 -28.89
C PHE A 312 -9.06 9.38 -29.63
N ALA A 313 -9.73 10.50 -29.82
CA ALA A 313 -11.02 10.59 -30.50
C ALA A 313 -11.17 11.97 -31.17
N ASP A 314 -11.99 12.06 -32.24
CA ASP A 314 -12.37 13.30 -32.89
C ASP A 314 -11.18 14.18 -33.31
N ASP A 315 -10.12 13.58 -33.85
CA ASP A 315 -8.84 14.21 -34.22
C ASP A 315 -8.12 14.91 -33.05
N ARG A 316 -8.46 14.55 -31.83
CA ARG A 316 -7.87 15.11 -30.62
C ARG A 316 -7.39 14.00 -29.69
N VAL A 317 -6.47 14.36 -28.80
CA VAL A 317 -6.19 13.57 -27.58
C VAL A 317 -6.85 14.27 -26.40
N HIS A 318 -7.54 13.49 -25.59
CA HIS A 318 -8.25 13.91 -24.39
C HIS A 318 -7.58 13.27 -23.18
N LEU A 319 -7.24 14.09 -22.19
CA LEU A 319 -6.70 13.67 -20.91
C LEU A 319 -7.71 14.05 -19.84
N ALA A 320 -8.06 13.13 -18.93
CA ALA A 320 -8.97 13.39 -17.83
C ALA A 320 -8.43 12.80 -16.52
N CYS A 321 -8.55 13.59 -15.46
CA CYS A 321 -8.21 13.19 -14.09
C CYS A 321 -9.43 13.40 -13.19
N TYR A 322 -9.79 12.35 -12.44
CA TYR A 322 -10.93 12.29 -11.54
C TYR A 322 -10.52 12.03 -10.08
N PHE A 323 -9.24 12.08 -9.76
CA PHE A 323 -8.82 12.11 -8.36
C PHE A 323 -9.49 13.30 -7.66
N PRO A 324 -10.21 13.10 -6.53
CA PRO A 324 -10.73 14.21 -5.74
C PRO A 324 -9.56 15.01 -5.15
N MET A 325 -9.49 16.32 -5.42
CA MET A 325 -8.36 17.16 -4.98
C MET A 325 -8.85 18.28 -4.05
N PRO A 326 -8.83 18.06 -2.72
CA PRO A 326 -9.22 19.06 -1.73
C PRO A 326 -8.28 20.29 -1.70
N PHE A 327 -8.85 21.45 -1.43
CA PHE A 327 -8.14 22.69 -1.11
C PHE A 327 -8.98 23.53 -0.13
N PHE A 328 -8.36 24.35 0.72
CA PHE A 328 -9.07 25.04 1.79
C PHE A 328 -9.22 26.54 1.56
N ARG A 329 -8.44 27.12 0.63
CA ARG A 329 -8.48 28.54 0.24
C ARG A 329 -8.50 28.71 -1.26
N SER A 330 -7.52 28.11 -1.94
CA SER A 330 -7.39 28.24 -3.39
C SER A 330 -6.68 27.05 -4.04
N ALA A 331 -6.97 26.83 -5.32
CA ALA A 331 -6.23 25.92 -6.18
C ALA A 331 -5.72 26.69 -7.40
N THR A 332 -4.40 26.77 -7.56
CA THR A 332 -3.75 27.36 -8.75
C THR A 332 -3.25 26.24 -9.64
N ILE A 333 -3.75 26.21 -10.87
CA ILE A 333 -3.41 25.21 -11.90
C ILE A 333 -2.63 25.91 -13.00
N SER A 334 -1.47 25.38 -13.36
CA SER A 334 -0.57 25.91 -14.36
C SER A 334 -0.03 24.83 -15.28
N LEU A 335 0.42 25.22 -16.48
CA LEU A 335 1.15 24.39 -17.41
C LEU A 335 2.49 25.06 -17.75
N ALA A 336 3.59 24.30 -17.68
CA ALA A 336 4.91 24.78 -18.06
C ALA A 336 5.33 24.17 -19.39
N GLY A 337 5.76 25.03 -20.33
CA GLY A 337 6.16 24.62 -21.68
C GLY A 337 7.40 23.71 -21.70
N ALA A 338 7.50 22.88 -22.71
CA ALA A 338 8.54 21.86 -22.86
C ALA A 338 9.23 21.91 -24.24
N GLY A 339 9.56 23.11 -24.70
CA GLY A 339 10.36 23.29 -25.90
C GLY A 339 9.60 23.56 -27.21
N GLU A 340 8.27 23.37 -27.24
CA GLU A 340 7.40 23.68 -28.38
C GLU A 340 6.20 24.47 -27.95
N GLU A 341 5.68 25.34 -28.83
CA GLU A 341 4.41 26.03 -28.62
C GLU A 341 3.25 25.08 -29.00
N ILE A 342 2.26 24.94 -28.09
CA ILE A 342 1.11 24.09 -28.34
C ILE A 342 -0.16 24.94 -28.38
N ALA A 343 -0.71 25.10 -29.54
CA ALA A 343 -1.95 25.84 -29.76
C ALA A 343 -3.20 24.99 -29.55
N ASP A 344 -4.36 25.65 -29.42
CA ASP A 344 -5.69 25.02 -29.33
C ASP A 344 -5.84 24.01 -28.19
N VAL A 345 -5.26 24.32 -27.03
CA VAL A 345 -5.46 23.54 -25.80
C VAL A 345 -6.81 23.91 -25.19
N LYS A 346 -7.76 22.99 -25.16
CA LYS A 346 -9.01 23.14 -24.40
C LYS A 346 -8.83 22.50 -23.02
N TRP A 347 -9.38 23.13 -22.00
CA TRP A 347 -9.33 22.61 -20.64
C TRP A 347 -10.63 22.84 -19.89
N THR A 348 -10.91 21.96 -18.90
CA THR A 348 -12.02 22.13 -17.95
C THR A 348 -11.55 21.75 -16.54
N ALA A 349 -12.10 22.46 -15.55
CA ALA A 349 -12.01 22.07 -14.14
C ALA A 349 -13.42 22.07 -13.55
N ARG A 350 -13.83 20.94 -12.96
CA ARG A 350 -15.09 20.80 -12.24
C ARG A 350 -14.78 20.71 -10.76
N PHE A 351 -15.45 21.52 -9.95
CA PHE A 351 -15.21 21.58 -8.51
C PHE A 351 -16.50 21.84 -7.75
N GLU A 352 -16.50 21.49 -6.48
CA GLU A 352 -17.62 21.69 -5.56
C GLU A 352 -17.12 22.08 -4.16
N ASN A 353 -18.06 22.39 -3.25
CA ASN A 353 -17.72 22.68 -1.86
C ASN A 353 -17.27 21.41 -1.16
N LEU A 354 -16.26 21.58 -0.29
CA LEU A 354 -15.80 20.53 0.61
C LEU A 354 -16.55 20.63 1.94
N ALA A 355 -17.48 19.71 2.18
CA ALA A 355 -18.39 19.74 3.36
C ALA A 355 -17.89 18.90 4.54
N VAL A 356 -16.55 18.87 4.78
CA VAL A 356 -15.94 18.11 5.89
C VAL A 356 -14.89 18.94 6.62
N PRO A 357 -14.60 18.66 7.91
CA PRO A 357 -13.53 19.34 8.64
C PRO A 357 -12.18 19.24 7.90
N LYS A 358 -11.40 20.31 7.95
CA LYS A 358 -10.14 20.42 7.18
C LYS A 358 -9.10 19.35 7.57
N ASN A 359 -9.06 18.94 8.83
CA ASN A 359 -8.16 17.87 9.30
C ASN A 359 -8.66 16.44 9.00
N HIS A 360 -9.82 16.30 8.34
CA HIS A 360 -10.34 15.01 7.90
C HIS A 360 -9.82 14.58 6.52
N VAL A 361 -9.24 15.50 5.75
CA VAL A 361 -8.81 15.23 4.37
C VAL A 361 -7.40 15.78 4.10
N GLY A 362 -6.67 15.10 3.22
CA GLY A 362 -5.35 15.51 2.76
C GLY A 362 -5.40 16.20 1.40
N TYR A 363 -4.43 17.07 1.12
CA TYR A 363 -4.17 17.58 -0.23
C TYR A 363 -3.72 16.45 -1.15
N PHE A 364 -4.08 16.54 -2.42
CA PHE A 364 -3.59 15.60 -3.42
C PHE A 364 -2.20 16.01 -3.92
N HIS A 365 -1.31 15.04 -3.97
CA HIS A 365 0.06 15.20 -4.42
C HIS A 365 0.34 14.24 -5.57
N ALA A 366 1.17 14.68 -6.51
CA ALA A 366 1.79 13.85 -7.53
C ALA A 366 3.28 14.20 -7.59
N THR A 367 4.07 13.42 -6.87
CA THR A 367 5.51 13.65 -6.71
C THR A 367 6.26 12.98 -7.84
N TYR A 368 6.87 13.78 -8.72
CA TYR A 368 7.72 13.31 -9.80
C TYR A 368 9.15 13.12 -9.32
N ARG A 369 9.77 12.02 -9.77
CA ARG A 369 11.20 11.76 -9.60
C ARG A 369 11.79 11.30 -10.93
N ASP A 370 12.98 11.82 -11.22
CA ASP A 370 13.80 11.47 -12.37
C ASP A 370 15.08 10.80 -11.88
N HIS A 371 15.31 9.58 -12.34
CA HIS A 371 16.48 8.77 -12.04
C HIS A 371 17.21 8.41 -13.33
N PRO A 372 17.92 9.39 -13.98
CA PRO A 372 18.60 9.14 -15.25
C PRO A 372 19.74 8.13 -15.11
N LYS A 373 20.25 7.96 -13.90
CA LYS A 373 21.26 6.98 -13.53
C LYS A 373 21.07 6.61 -12.06
N PRO A 374 20.28 5.58 -11.76
CA PRO A 374 20.06 5.13 -10.40
C PRO A 374 21.36 4.78 -9.67
N GLU A 375 21.39 4.94 -8.36
CA GLU A 375 22.57 4.63 -7.56
C GLU A 375 22.72 3.12 -7.42
N HIS A 376 23.86 2.59 -7.90
CA HIS A 376 24.17 1.17 -7.90
C HIS A 376 24.14 0.57 -6.48
N GLY A 377 23.35 -0.48 -6.28
CA GLY A 377 23.18 -1.17 -5.00
C GLY A 377 22.23 -0.50 -4.01
N GLN A 378 21.50 0.54 -4.42
CA GLN A 378 20.53 1.23 -3.56
C GLN A 378 19.18 1.34 -4.26
N ASP A 379 18.10 1.12 -3.52
CA ASP A 379 16.75 1.34 -4.03
C ASP A 379 16.54 2.80 -4.46
N MET A 380 15.86 3.01 -5.57
CA MET A 380 15.37 4.35 -5.96
C MET A 380 14.31 4.81 -4.98
N VAL A 381 14.42 6.05 -4.50
CA VAL A 381 13.40 6.70 -3.66
C VAL A 381 12.42 7.46 -4.54
N LEU A 382 11.22 6.91 -4.73
CA LEU A 382 10.15 7.51 -5.52
C LEU A 382 9.42 8.61 -4.73
N LEU A 383 9.29 8.41 -3.42
CA LEU A 383 8.72 9.36 -2.47
C LEU A 383 9.40 9.19 -1.11
N ASP A 384 9.82 10.29 -0.51
CA ASP A 384 10.03 10.42 0.93
C ASP A 384 9.29 11.68 1.39
N THR A 385 8.19 11.51 2.12
CA THR A 385 7.35 12.64 2.56
C THR A 385 8.10 13.60 3.46
N ARG A 386 9.19 13.18 4.13
CA ARG A 386 10.05 14.06 4.94
C ARG A 386 10.82 15.09 4.11
N THR A 387 10.89 14.92 2.79
CA THR A 387 11.61 15.81 1.87
C THR A 387 10.68 16.63 0.98
N VAL A 388 9.37 16.48 1.14
CA VAL A 388 8.36 17.16 0.32
C VAL A 388 7.94 18.48 0.99
N GLU A 389 7.85 19.54 0.23
CA GLU A 389 7.31 20.85 0.63
C GLU A 389 7.84 21.37 1.98
N GLY A 390 9.16 21.40 2.13
CA GLY A 390 9.82 21.84 3.36
C GLY A 390 9.98 20.79 4.44
N GLY A 391 9.50 19.57 4.22
CA GLY A 391 9.69 18.42 5.12
C GLY A 391 8.73 18.40 6.30
N GLY A 392 9.10 17.58 7.32
CA GLY A 392 8.31 17.37 8.53
C GLY A 392 7.43 16.11 8.48
N ASP A 393 6.53 16.00 9.47
CA ASP A 393 5.58 14.89 9.53
C ASP A 393 4.39 15.15 8.59
N TRP A 394 3.97 14.10 7.91
CA TRP A 394 2.79 14.08 7.03
C TRP A 394 1.94 12.87 7.38
N THR A 395 0.64 13.09 7.58
CA THR A 395 -0.35 12.01 7.65
C THR A 395 -1.11 11.93 6.33
N GLY A 396 -1.40 10.73 5.87
CA GLY A 396 -2.07 10.59 4.57
C GLY A 396 -2.23 9.17 4.07
N THR A 397 -2.29 9.07 2.74
CA THR A 397 -2.54 7.79 2.06
C THR A 397 -1.78 7.75 0.74
N PHE A 398 -0.99 6.71 0.53
CA PHE A 398 -0.40 6.37 -0.76
C PHE A 398 -1.46 5.71 -1.64
N VAL A 399 -1.64 6.20 -2.87
CA VAL A 399 -2.70 5.77 -3.80
C VAL A 399 -2.19 5.34 -5.17
N GLY A 400 -0.89 5.21 -5.36
CA GLY A 400 -0.36 4.58 -6.56
C GLY A 400 0.85 5.25 -7.19
N THR A 401 1.29 4.66 -8.28
CA THR A 401 2.42 5.12 -9.09
C THR A 401 2.11 5.04 -10.58
N SER A 402 2.68 5.94 -11.36
CA SER A 402 2.97 5.71 -12.77
C SER A 402 4.48 5.81 -12.98
N PHE A 403 5.03 5.04 -13.90
CA PHE A 403 6.48 4.95 -14.03
C PHE A 403 6.91 4.58 -15.45
N ILE A 404 8.06 5.12 -15.85
CA ILE A 404 8.86 4.65 -16.97
C ILE A 404 10.02 3.88 -16.35
N PHE A 405 10.20 2.62 -16.71
CA PHE A 405 11.23 1.76 -16.16
C PHE A 405 12.35 1.41 -17.18
N SER A 406 12.22 1.87 -18.42
CA SER A 406 13.29 1.86 -19.41
C SER A 406 13.01 2.86 -20.52
N HIS A 407 14.05 3.55 -20.98
CA HIS A 407 14.05 4.36 -22.21
C HIS A 407 14.64 3.62 -23.43
N ASN A 408 15.01 2.32 -23.27
CA ASN A 408 15.58 1.48 -24.31
C ASN A 408 14.79 0.20 -24.58
N ALA A 409 13.52 0.14 -24.15
CA ALA A 409 12.65 -1.04 -24.23
C ALA A 409 13.31 -2.32 -23.67
N VAL A 410 14.05 -2.18 -22.55
CA VAL A 410 14.73 -3.30 -21.87
C VAL A 410 13.82 -3.87 -20.80
N LEU A 411 13.32 -5.08 -20.99
CA LEU A 411 12.36 -5.71 -20.07
C LEU A 411 13.00 -6.23 -18.78
N THR A 412 14.28 -6.62 -18.80
CA THR A 412 14.99 -7.15 -17.62
C THR A 412 15.17 -6.13 -16.48
N THR A 413 14.92 -4.85 -16.73
CA THR A 413 14.89 -3.81 -15.69
C THR A 413 13.70 -3.95 -14.74
N LEU A 414 12.75 -4.84 -15.04
CA LEU A 414 11.49 -5.03 -14.32
C LEU A 414 11.57 -5.96 -13.12
N GLU A 415 12.71 -6.60 -12.88
CA GLU A 415 12.91 -7.54 -11.77
C GLU A 415 12.92 -6.87 -10.37
N GLY A 416 12.96 -5.53 -10.32
CA GLY A 416 13.15 -4.79 -9.06
C GLY A 416 11.96 -4.81 -8.12
N ASP A 417 12.21 -5.15 -6.85
CA ASP A 417 11.21 -5.22 -5.80
C ASP A 417 10.72 -3.84 -5.37
N PRO A 418 9.40 -3.62 -5.28
CA PRO A 418 8.85 -2.48 -4.55
C PRO A 418 8.98 -2.70 -3.03
N ARG A 419 9.50 -1.69 -2.31
CA ARG A 419 9.66 -1.68 -0.85
C ARG A 419 9.14 -0.37 -0.26
N PHE A 420 8.02 -0.44 0.49
CA PHE A 420 7.37 0.74 1.04
C PHE A 420 7.42 0.72 2.56
N PHE A 421 7.84 1.84 3.13
CA PHE A 421 8.03 2.02 4.57
C PHE A 421 7.10 3.12 5.07
N PHE A 422 6.41 2.87 6.17
CA PHE A 422 5.48 3.82 6.78
C PHE A 422 5.80 4.00 8.26
N ASP A 423 5.66 5.26 8.73
CA ASP A 423 5.70 5.60 10.15
C ASP A 423 6.97 5.11 10.86
N ASP A 424 8.14 5.42 10.31
CA ASP A 424 9.46 5.08 10.85
C ASP A 424 9.79 3.57 10.92
N SER A 425 9.09 2.72 10.19
CA SER A 425 9.44 1.31 10.10
C SER A 425 10.79 1.13 9.38
N ASN A 426 11.63 0.23 9.88
CA ASN A 426 12.87 -0.19 9.21
C ASN A 426 12.67 -1.45 8.34
N SER A 427 11.61 -2.22 8.59
CA SER A 427 11.17 -3.27 7.68
C SER A 427 10.15 -2.70 6.70
N PRO A 428 10.17 -3.10 5.41
CA PRO A 428 9.09 -2.76 4.50
C PRO A 428 7.75 -3.29 5.03
N GLN A 429 6.76 -2.42 5.18
CA GLN A 429 5.38 -2.84 5.44
C GLN A 429 4.73 -3.37 4.17
N ALA A 430 5.22 -2.91 3.02
CA ALA A 430 4.86 -3.44 1.72
C ALA A 430 6.12 -3.90 0.99
N GLN A 431 6.18 -5.20 0.63
CA GLN A 431 7.27 -5.83 -0.08
C GLN A 431 6.70 -6.65 -1.24
N GLY A 432 7.12 -6.32 -2.47
CA GLY A 432 6.78 -7.04 -3.70
C GLY A 432 7.88 -7.97 -4.17
N THR A 433 7.78 -8.40 -5.43
CA THR A 433 8.68 -9.36 -6.10
C THR A 433 9.15 -8.87 -7.47
N GLY A 434 8.63 -7.75 -7.96
CA GLY A 434 9.04 -7.20 -9.26
C GLY A 434 8.26 -5.95 -9.64
N THR A 435 8.84 -5.17 -10.53
CA THR A 435 8.27 -3.90 -11.01
C THR A 435 7.05 -4.14 -11.90
N GLU A 436 7.11 -5.13 -12.82
CA GLU A 436 5.95 -5.47 -13.64
C GLU A 436 4.82 -6.04 -12.82
N GLU A 437 5.15 -6.81 -11.79
CA GLU A 437 4.17 -7.38 -10.87
C GLU A 437 3.45 -6.28 -10.10
N TRP A 438 4.17 -5.26 -9.63
CA TRP A 438 3.60 -4.07 -9.06
C TRP A 438 2.64 -3.37 -10.04
N GLY A 439 3.01 -3.26 -11.32
CA GLY A 439 2.16 -2.73 -12.39
C GLY A 439 0.99 -3.61 -12.81
N GLY A 440 0.76 -4.74 -12.13
CA GLY A 440 -0.33 -5.68 -12.44
C GLY A 440 -0.05 -6.60 -13.64
N GLY A 441 1.23 -6.78 -13.97
CA GLY A 441 1.66 -7.68 -15.01
C GLY A 441 2.25 -8.99 -14.48
N GLY A 442 2.83 -9.72 -15.38
CA GLY A 442 3.65 -10.89 -15.14
C GLY A 442 4.34 -11.25 -16.45
N ASP A 443 5.46 -11.97 -16.38
CA ASP A 443 6.25 -12.31 -17.56
C ASP A 443 6.52 -11.06 -18.44
N TYR A 444 6.82 -9.94 -17.78
CA TYR A 444 7.08 -8.61 -18.40
C TYR A 444 5.96 -8.18 -19.38
N TRP A 445 4.70 -8.56 -19.13
CA TRP A 445 3.55 -8.46 -20.04
C TRP A 445 3.78 -9.12 -21.42
N GLY A 446 4.86 -9.91 -21.60
CA GLY A 446 5.37 -10.34 -22.90
C GLY A 446 5.67 -9.16 -23.83
N GLY A 447 6.03 -8.00 -23.29
CA GLY A 447 6.22 -6.74 -24.02
C GLY A 447 4.95 -6.18 -24.67
N ARG A 448 3.75 -6.59 -24.23
CA ARG A 448 2.47 -6.20 -24.83
C ARG A 448 1.78 -5.13 -23.99
N ASN A 449 1.13 -4.19 -24.68
CA ASN A 449 0.42 -3.10 -24.03
C ASN A 449 -0.98 -3.52 -23.57
N MET A 450 -1.38 -3.07 -22.38
CA MET A 450 -2.71 -3.26 -21.81
C MET A 450 -3.14 -2.08 -20.94
N THR A 451 -4.43 -1.96 -20.69
CA THR A 451 -4.98 -0.95 -19.76
C THR A 451 -6.21 -1.52 -19.05
N LEU A 452 -6.21 -1.45 -17.72
CA LEU A 452 -7.28 -1.88 -16.82
C LEU A 452 -7.69 -0.72 -15.90
N PRO A 453 -8.81 -0.82 -15.18
CA PRO A 453 -9.26 0.24 -14.28
C PRO A 453 -8.23 0.70 -13.26
N LEU A 454 -7.36 -0.19 -12.75
CA LEU A 454 -6.41 0.10 -11.67
C LEU A 454 -4.95 -0.24 -11.97
N ALA A 455 -4.66 -0.88 -13.12
CA ALA A 455 -3.31 -1.27 -13.50
C ALA A 455 -3.15 -1.26 -15.03
N GLY A 456 -1.94 -1.08 -15.53
CA GLY A 456 -1.71 -1.13 -16.97
C GLY A 456 -0.27 -0.94 -17.40
N HIS A 457 0.00 -1.37 -18.63
CA HIS A 457 1.23 -1.16 -19.42
C HIS A 457 0.86 -0.45 -20.73
N PRO A 458 0.67 0.88 -20.70
CA PRO A 458 0.09 1.62 -21.82
C PRO A 458 1.04 1.80 -23.00
N CYS A 459 2.34 1.94 -22.76
CA CYS A 459 3.35 2.26 -23.77
C CYS A 459 4.54 1.34 -23.66
N GLY A 460 5.09 0.99 -24.81
CA GLY A 460 6.33 0.23 -24.93
C GLY A 460 6.31 -0.76 -26.10
N ALA A 461 7.49 -1.09 -26.59
CA ALA A 461 7.74 -2.15 -27.54
C ALA A 461 8.36 -3.37 -26.84
N PRO A 462 8.21 -4.61 -27.37
CA PRO A 462 8.84 -5.80 -26.77
C PRO A 462 10.36 -5.70 -26.64
N SER A 463 11.00 -4.91 -27.51
CA SER A 463 12.41 -4.59 -27.47
C SER A 463 12.70 -3.33 -28.30
N ALA A 464 13.86 -2.72 -28.11
CA ALA A 464 14.31 -1.59 -28.93
C ALA A 464 14.38 -1.93 -30.43
N LYS A 465 14.64 -3.21 -30.77
CA LYS A 465 14.66 -3.69 -32.15
C LYS A 465 13.27 -3.73 -32.80
N GLU A 466 12.24 -3.95 -31.99
CA GLU A 466 10.83 -4.04 -32.43
C GLU A 466 10.09 -2.71 -32.34
N ALA A 467 10.75 -1.66 -31.82
CA ALA A 467 10.20 -0.32 -31.78
C ALA A 467 9.97 0.21 -33.21
N LYS A 468 8.79 0.80 -33.43
CA LYS A 468 8.43 1.43 -34.71
C LYS A 468 9.02 2.82 -34.86
N ASP A 469 9.33 3.48 -33.76
CA ASP A 469 9.81 4.85 -33.67
C ASP A 469 10.65 5.03 -32.40
N ASP A 470 11.45 6.08 -32.30
CA ASP A 470 12.25 6.35 -31.10
C ASP A 470 11.37 6.58 -29.86
N HIS A 471 10.17 7.16 -30.02
CA HIS A 471 9.19 7.31 -28.92
C HIS A 471 8.62 5.98 -28.43
N ASP A 472 8.76 4.90 -29.20
CA ASP A 472 8.31 3.55 -28.84
C ASP A 472 9.36 2.77 -28.03
N LYS A 473 10.58 3.31 -27.91
CA LYS A 473 11.70 2.66 -27.18
C LYS A 473 11.57 2.82 -25.65
N ILE A 474 10.39 3.10 -25.14
CA ILE A 474 10.14 3.18 -23.70
C ILE A 474 9.35 1.99 -23.22
N GLN A 475 9.39 1.77 -21.91
CA GLN A 475 8.45 0.91 -21.18
C GLN A 475 7.82 1.70 -20.07
N SER A 476 6.49 1.73 -19.99
CA SER A 476 5.79 2.44 -18.93
C SER A 476 4.61 1.65 -18.38
N ALA A 477 4.33 1.84 -17.10
CA ALA A 477 3.17 1.24 -16.47
C ALA A 477 2.54 2.18 -15.44
N TYR A 478 1.33 1.83 -14.99
CA TYR A 478 0.66 2.48 -13.86
C TYR A 478 0.02 1.45 -12.94
N ARG A 479 -0.05 1.79 -11.66
CA ARG A 479 -0.79 1.09 -10.62
C ARG A 479 -1.50 2.11 -9.73
N PHE A 480 -2.83 2.09 -9.72
CA PHE A 480 -3.65 2.91 -8.84
C PHE A 480 -4.28 2.04 -7.76
N LEU A 481 -4.27 2.54 -6.53
CA LEU A 481 -4.82 1.87 -5.36
C LEU A 481 -6.15 2.54 -5.01
N LEU A 482 -7.21 1.78 -4.91
CA LEU A 482 -8.54 2.29 -4.52
C LEU A 482 -8.98 1.69 -3.18
N ALA A 483 -9.34 0.42 -3.15
CA ALA A 483 -9.66 -0.27 -1.91
C ALA A 483 -8.39 -0.72 -1.15
N ASP A 484 -7.35 -1.03 -1.89
CA ASP A 484 -6.04 -1.49 -1.46
C ASP A 484 -5.03 -0.35 -1.18
N LEU A 485 -5.50 0.88 -1.01
CA LEU A 485 -4.67 2.05 -0.67
C LEU A 485 -3.90 1.86 0.65
N MET A 486 -2.78 2.59 0.82
CA MET A 486 -1.90 2.40 1.97
C MET A 486 -1.84 3.66 2.85
N PRO A 487 -2.55 3.69 3.99
CA PRO A 487 -2.52 4.82 4.91
C PRO A 487 -1.22 4.86 5.71
N PHE A 488 -0.78 6.09 6.01
CA PHE A 488 0.32 6.38 6.91
C PHE A 488 -0.04 7.57 7.81
N GLY A 489 0.51 7.60 9.01
CA GLY A 489 0.14 8.62 10.00
C GLY A 489 1.25 9.58 10.34
N ARG A 490 2.47 9.38 9.84
CA ARG A 490 3.62 10.23 10.14
C ARG A 490 4.53 10.48 8.95
N ASN A 491 4.84 9.43 8.20
CA ASN A 491 5.65 9.52 6.99
C ASN A 491 5.49 8.27 6.12
N ALA A 492 5.81 8.45 4.85
CA ALA A 492 5.90 7.37 3.87
C ALA A 492 7.21 7.50 3.10
N ARG A 493 7.91 6.39 2.92
CA ARG A 493 9.03 6.26 2.00
C ARG A 493 8.72 5.12 1.03
N ILE A 494 8.52 5.47 -0.23
CA ILE A 494 8.19 4.55 -1.32
C ILE A 494 9.46 4.34 -2.13
N CYS A 495 9.94 3.10 -2.17
CA CYS A 495 11.17 2.73 -2.85
C CYS A 495 10.90 1.65 -3.90
N LEU A 496 11.76 1.61 -4.90
CA LEU A 496 11.75 0.61 -5.96
C LEU A 496 13.20 0.20 -6.26
N GLU A 497 13.45 -1.08 -6.23
CA GLU A 497 14.69 -1.65 -6.73
C GLU A 497 14.79 -1.48 -8.26
N HIS A 498 16.01 -1.31 -8.80
CA HIS A 498 16.22 -1.14 -10.24
C HIS A 498 17.04 -2.30 -10.80
N GLY A 499 16.38 -3.17 -11.54
CA GLY A 499 16.90 -4.49 -11.88
C GLY A 499 16.77 -5.46 -10.71
N SER A 500 17.33 -6.63 -10.81
CA SER A 500 17.12 -7.72 -9.86
C SER A 500 17.84 -7.53 -8.51
N VAL A 501 18.87 -6.68 -8.45
CA VAL A 501 19.69 -6.43 -7.25
C VAL A 501 20.22 -4.99 -7.22
N ASN A 502 19.49 -4.03 -7.75
CA ASN A 502 19.89 -2.63 -7.89
C ASN A 502 21.12 -2.42 -8.82
N GLU A 503 21.24 -3.22 -9.86
CA GLU A 503 22.35 -3.18 -10.82
C GLU A 503 22.01 -2.47 -12.14
N SER A 504 20.73 -2.22 -12.43
CA SER A 504 20.29 -1.60 -13.68
C SER A 504 20.82 -0.17 -13.82
N LYS A 505 21.26 0.17 -15.02
CA LYS A 505 21.77 1.49 -15.40
C LYS A 505 20.77 2.26 -16.28
N GLU A 506 19.58 1.70 -16.47
CA GLU A 506 18.54 2.33 -17.28
C GLU A 506 18.00 3.60 -16.61
N HIS A 507 17.47 4.49 -17.42
CA HIS A 507 16.79 5.69 -16.97
C HIS A 507 15.37 5.36 -16.52
N TYR A 508 15.01 5.75 -15.29
CA TYR A 508 13.67 5.59 -14.71
C TYR A 508 13.06 6.96 -14.40
N GLU A 509 11.77 7.10 -14.64
CA GLU A 509 10.99 8.26 -14.22
C GLU A 509 9.71 7.79 -13.53
N THR A 510 9.30 8.47 -12.48
CA THR A 510 8.14 8.06 -11.69
C THR A 510 7.28 9.24 -11.26
N VAL A 511 5.98 9.01 -11.15
CA VAL A 511 5.03 9.85 -10.42
C VAL A 511 4.39 9.02 -9.33
N THR A 512 4.54 9.45 -8.09
CA THR A 512 3.90 8.84 -6.91
C THR A 512 2.71 9.68 -6.49
N TYR A 513 1.52 9.06 -6.47
CA TYR A 513 0.27 9.71 -6.08
C TYR A 513 -0.05 9.43 -4.62
N TRP A 514 -0.37 10.49 -3.89
CA TRP A 514 -0.71 10.36 -2.48
C TRP A 514 -1.55 11.54 -2.00
N TYR A 515 -2.28 11.31 -0.92
CA TYR A 515 -2.96 12.37 -0.17
C TYR A 515 -2.20 12.64 1.11
N GLY A 516 -2.01 13.90 1.46
CA GLY A 516 -1.27 14.28 2.64
C GLY A 516 -1.75 15.55 3.32
N LEU A 517 -1.70 15.55 4.63
CA LEU A 517 -1.91 16.71 5.48
C LEU A 517 -0.66 16.91 6.36
N PRO A 518 -0.11 18.13 6.47
CA PRO A 518 0.99 18.40 7.38
C PRO A 518 0.64 18.08 8.83
N GLY A 519 1.52 17.35 9.50
CA GLY A 519 1.35 16.89 10.88
C GLY A 519 1.21 15.37 10.98
N ALA A 520 1.29 14.85 12.20
CA ALA A 520 1.19 13.42 12.46
C ALA A 520 -0.18 13.03 13.02
N SER A 521 -0.69 11.88 12.61
CA SER A 521 -1.81 11.15 13.23
C SER A 521 -1.37 9.83 13.88
N VAL A 522 -0.12 9.43 13.71
CA VAL A 522 0.53 8.33 14.43
C VAL A 522 1.73 8.92 15.18
N VAL A 523 1.60 9.04 16.49
CA VAL A 523 2.56 9.76 17.35
C VAL A 523 3.30 8.77 18.23
N PRO A 524 4.64 8.66 18.16
CA PRO A 524 5.41 7.84 19.09
C PRO A 524 5.33 8.43 20.50
N THR A 525 5.11 7.59 21.50
CA THR A 525 4.93 8.03 22.90
C THR A 525 5.91 7.41 23.86
N ASP A 526 6.43 6.22 23.58
CA ASP A 526 7.37 5.52 24.45
C ASP A 526 8.18 4.46 23.72
N GLU A 527 9.34 4.08 24.29
CA GLU A 527 10.21 3.01 23.77
C GLU A 527 10.87 2.24 24.92
N LEU A 528 10.58 0.94 24.99
CA LEU A 528 11.27 -0.02 25.84
C LEU A 528 12.37 -0.72 25.05
N LYS A 529 13.64 -0.61 25.51
CA LYS A 529 14.80 -1.32 24.95
C LYS A 529 15.12 -2.52 25.83
N ILE A 530 15.03 -3.71 25.24
CA ILE A 530 15.30 -4.97 25.95
C ILE A 530 16.81 -5.19 26.06
N GLY A 531 17.25 -5.64 27.24
CA GLY A 531 18.68 -5.80 27.58
C GLY A 531 19.39 -4.51 28.01
N ASP A 532 18.68 -3.38 28.05
CA ASP A 532 19.11 -2.14 28.69
C ASP A 532 18.44 -2.06 30.08
N GLU A 533 19.22 -2.30 31.14
CA GLU A 533 18.73 -2.38 32.54
C GLU A 533 17.96 -1.11 32.97
N ALA A 534 18.42 0.07 32.57
CA ALA A 534 17.76 1.32 32.92
C ALA A 534 16.40 1.45 32.20
N SER A 535 16.33 1.01 30.95
CA SER A 535 15.08 0.99 30.19
C SER A 535 14.13 -0.08 30.73
N GLU A 536 14.61 -1.29 31.04
CA GLU A 536 13.81 -2.37 31.63
C GLU A 536 13.21 -1.95 32.97
N GLU A 537 14.02 -1.30 33.86
CA GLU A 537 13.55 -0.78 35.15
C GLU A 537 12.51 0.33 34.99
N ALA A 538 12.76 1.31 34.12
CA ALA A 538 11.83 2.43 33.87
C ALA A 538 10.46 1.99 33.36
N HIS A 539 10.38 0.87 32.66
CA HIS A 539 9.15 0.29 32.14
C HIS A 539 8.59 -0.87 32.97
N ALA A 540 9.17 -1.14 34.13
CA ALA A 540 8.80 -2.27 34.99
C ALA A 540 8.76 -3.61 34.20
N TYR A 541 9.75 -3.81 33.30
CA TYR A 541 9.83 -5.03 32.49
C TYR A 541 10.09 -6.23 33.38
N ALA A 542 9.29 -7.28 33.20
CA ALA A 542 9.39 -8.54 33.93
C ALA A 542 9.12 -9.72 32.99
N SER A 543 10.07 -10.62 32.88
CA SER A 543 9.95 -11.87 32.14
C SER A 543 10.74 -12.95 32.88
N PRO A 544 10.09 -13.72 33.79
CA PRO A 544 10.76 -14.63 34.71
C PRO A 544 11.61 -15.71 34.04
N ASP A 545 11.18 -16.18 32.87
CA ASP A 545 11.83 -17.24 32.10
C ASP A 545 12.56 -16.71 30.86
N ALA A 546 12.81 -15.42 30.78
CA ALA A 546 13.58 -14.87 29.67
C ALA A 546 15.04 -15.33 29.71
N SER A 547 15.63 -15.51 28.55
CA SER A 547 17.06 -15.75 28.41
C SER A 547 17.88 -14.59 29.02
N ALA A 548 19.15 -14.84 29.35
CA ALA A 548 20.10 -13.75 29.50
C ALA A 548 20.11 -12.88 28.21
N PRO A 549 20.41 -11.57 28.29
CA PRO A 549 20.57 -10.76 27.11
C PRO A 549 21.61 -11.36 26.16
N TYR A 550 21.31 -11.40 24.86
CA TYR A 550 22.26 -11.88 23.86
C TYR A 550 22.42 -10.86 22.73
N ARG A 551 23.64 -10.79 22.18
CA ARG A 551 23.95 -9.90 21.06
C ARG A 551 23.61 -10.54 19.74
N ILE A 552 23.03 -9.76 18.85
CA ILE A 552 22.69 -10.17 17.49
C ILE A 552 23.34 -9.20 16.53
N LYS A 553 24.26 -9.69 15.68
CA LYS A 553 24.77 -8.92 14.55
C LYS A 553 24.05 -9.36 13.29
N SER A 554 23.20 -8.50 12.77
CA SER A 554 22.36 -8.83 11.62
C SER A 554 21.90 -7.57 10.89
N ARG A 555 20.95 -7.74 9.95
CA ARG A 555 20.35 -6.66 9.16
C ARG A 555 18.85 -6.91 8.97
N TYR A 556 18.16 -5.88 8.46
CA TYR A 556 16.77 -6.00 8.04
C TYR A 556 16.66 -6.73 6.69
N GLU A 557 15.45 -7.19 6.34
CA GLU A 557 15.12 -7.74 5.03
C GLU A 557 15.00 -6.62 4.01
N LEU A 558 16.06 -6.39 3.26
CA LEU A 558 16.20 -5.39 2.21
C LEU A 558 16.93 -6.03 1.02
N GLY A 559 17.35 -5.28 0.05
CA GLY A 559 18.13 -5.74 -1.09
C GLY A 559 19.44 -6.49 -0.74
N PRO A 560 20.27 -6.83 -1.68
CA PRO A 560 21.49 -7.59 -1.43
C PRO A 560 22.41 -6.85 -0.46
N HIS A 561 23.11 -7.56 0.41
CA HIS A 561 24.02 -6.94 1.37
C HIS A 561 25.36 -6.53 0.76
N GLU A 562 25.70 -7.09 -0.39
CA GLU A 562 26.92 -6.81 -1.13
C GLU A 562 26.64 -6.90 -2.64
N LEU A 563 27.14 -5.93 -3.37
CA LEU A 563 27.10 -5.88 -4.82
C LEU A 563 28.46 -5.41 -5.35
N ASP A 564 29.07 -6.19 -6.24
CA ASP A 564 30.40 -5.93 -6.82
C ASP A 564 31.48 -5.64 -5.77
N GLY A 565 31.47 -6.37 -4.64
CA GLY A 565 32.44 -6.24 -3.55
C GLY A 565 32.19 -5.04 -2.61
N LYS A 566 31.10 -4.30 -2.79
CA LYS A 566 30.71 -3.18 -1.93
C LYS A 566 29.50 -3.57 -1.06
N GLU A 567 29.61 -3.36 0.25
CA GLU A 567 28.48 -3.55 1.16
C GLU A 567 27.41 -2.49 0.90
N THR A 568 26.17 -2.94 0.69
CA THR A 568 25.02 -2.08 0.35
C THR A 568 24.08 -1.86 1.53
N TYR A 569 23.78 -2.91 2.29
CA TYR A 569 22.94 -2.87 3.48
C TYR A 569 23.72 -3.46 4.67
N PRO A 570 24.50 -2.64 5.40
CA PRO A 570 25.39 -3.11 6.44
C PRO A 570 24.68 -3.75 7.63
N ALA A 571 25.30 -4.79 8.20
CA ALA A 571 24.85 -5.36 9.43
C ALA A 571 25.10 -4.41 10.61
N HIS A 572 24.19 -4.41 11.59
CA HIS A 572 24.37 -3.71 12.85
C HIS A 572 24.16 -4.66 14.02
N GLU A 573 24.57 -4.23 15.21
CA GLU A 573 24.43 -5.01 16.44
C GLU A 573 23.28 -4.50 17.29
N ASP A 574 22.50 -5.45 17.85
CA ASP A 574 21.47 -5.18 18.84
C ASP A 574 21.52 -6.21 19.96
N VAL A 575 20.82 -5.92 21.04
CA VAL A 575 20.68 -6.80 22.20
C VAL A 575 19.21 -7.18 22.34
N GLY A 576 18.95 -8.45 22.63
CA GLY A 576 17.60 -8.94 22.84
C GLY A 576 17.54 -10.07 23.86
N ARG A 577 16.33 -10.48 24.18
CA ARG A 577 15.99 -11.67 24.97
C ARG A 577 14.99 -12.53 24.21
N VAL A 578 14.85 -13.77 24.61
CA VAL A 578 13.76 -14.65 24.22
C VAL A 578 13.06 -15.18 25.46
N THR A 579 11.74 -15.34 25.37
CA THR A 579 10.92 -15.99 26.40
C THR A 579 10.08 -17.10 25.77
N LYS A 580 9.78 -18.12 26.58
CA LYS A 580 8.87 -19.23 26.23
C LYS A 580 7.58 -19.18 27.06
N THR A 581 7.41 -18.14 27.88
CA THR A 581 6.23 -17.95 28.74
C THR A 581 5.59 -16.60 28.50
N ALA A 582 5.97 -15.55 29.25
CA ALA A 582 5.38 -14.23 29.11
C ALA A 582 6.34 -13.13 29.51
N SER A 583 6.12 -11.96 28.93
CA SER A 583 6.74 -10.69 29.32
C SER A 583 5.68 -9.69 29.70
N GLU A 584 5.94 -8.89 30.74
CA GLU A 584 5.11 -7.75 31.16
C GLU A 584 5.91 -6.47 31.18
N PHE A 585 5.29 -5.37 30.78
CA PHE A 585 5.92 -4.05 30.78
C PHE A 585 4.87 -2.94 30.75
N THR A 586 5.28 -1.71 31.06
CA THR A 586 4.43 -0.51 31.02
C THR A 586 4.93 0.45 29.96
N LEU A 587 4.04 0.99 29.15
CA LEU A 587 4.34 2.01 28.14
C LEU A 587 3.43 3.22 28.33
N LYS A 588 3.99 4.42 28.16
CA LYS A 588 3.24 5.68 28.16
C LYS A 588 2.44 5.80 26.86
N VAL A 589 1.23 6.30 26.98
CA VAL A 589 0.32 6.56 25.86
C VAL A 589 -0.34 7.93 26.04
N ARG A 590 -0.99 8.44 25.01
CA ARG A 590 -1.78 9.67 25.09
C ARG A 590 -3.21 9.35 25.47
N PRO A 591 -3.82 10.10 26.41
CA PRO A 591 -5.24 9.87 26.80
C PRO A 591 -6.22 10.10 25.66
N ASP A 592 -5.94 11.01 24.73
CA ASP A 592 -6.77 11.37 23.58
C ASP A 592 -6.61 10.44 22.35
N ASN A 593 -6.02 9.24 22.54
CA ASN A 593 -5.81 8.30 21.47
C ASN A 593 -7.08 7.61 20.99
N PHE A 594 -7.07 7.19 19.72
CA PHE A 594 -8.09 6.35 19.07
C PHE A 594 -7.63 4.90 18.93
N GLY A 595 -6.70 4.48 19.75
CA GLY A 595 -6.04 3.19 19.78
C GLY A 595 -4.52 3.35 19.74
N VAL A 596 -3.83 2.25 20.00
CA VAL A 596 -2.36 2.21 20.09
C VAL A 596 -1.82 1.14 19.16
N MET A 597 -0.77 1.47 18.43
CA MET A 597 0.05 0.52 17.71
C MET A 597 1.31 0.23 18.52
N LEU A 598 1.53 -1.02 18.85
CA LEU A 598 2.82 -1.50 19.34
C LEU A 598 3.65 -1.97 18.17
N ARG A 599 4.88 -1.48 18.05
CA ARG A 599 5.87 -2.01 17.10
C ARG A 599 6.98 -2.68 17.88
N ARG A 600 7.26 -3.93 17.52
CA ARG A 600 8.33 -4.74 18.10
C ARG A 600 9.43 -4.93 17.07
N LYS A 601 10.70 -4.71 17.45
CA LYS A 601 11.83 -5.26 16.73
C LYS A 601 12.12 -6.65 17.28
N LEU A 602 12.21 -7.62 16.38
CA LEU A 602 12.36 -9.03 16.72
C LEU A 602 13.55 -9.69 16.01
N ASP A 603 13.96 -10.85 16.52
CA ASP A 603 14.84 -11.79 15.86
C ASP A 603 14.01 -12.80 15.05
N TYR A 604 14.00 -12.67 13.74
CA TYR A 604 13.20 -13.49 12.83
C TYR A 604 13.78 -14.90 12.60
N ALA A 605 14.90 -15.24 13.24
CA ALA A 605 15.41 -16.62 13.24
C ALA A 605 14.50 -17.59 14.03
N TYR A 606 13.71 -17.08 14.98
CA TYR A 606 12.68 -17.86 15.66
C TYR A 606 11.41 -17.87 14.80
N PRO A 607 10.96 -19.06 14.32
CA PRO A 607 9.84 -19.13 13.38
C PRO A 607 8.48 -18.96 14.06
N ASN A 608 7.50 -18.46 13.31
CA ASN A 608 6.08 -18.48 13.64
C ASN A 608 5.78 -17.94 15.05
N GLN A 609 6.30 -16.75 15.36
CA GLN A 609 6.17 -16.14 16.69
C GLN A 609 4.73 -15.71 16.94
N ARG A 610 4.05 -16.36 17.87
CA ARG A 610 2.67 -16.10 18.25
C ARG A 610 2.55 -15.83 19.75
N ALA A 611 1.80 -14.80 20.11
CA ALA A 611 1.49 -14.48 21.50
C ALA A 611 0.06 -13.95 21.65
N ASP A 612 -0.54 -14.24 22.81
CA ASP A 612 -1.75 -13.56 23.25
C ASP A 612 -1.35 -12.28 24.00
N VAL A 613 -1.90 -11.13 23.61
CA VAL A 613 -1.61 -9.82 24.20
C VAL A 613 -2.73 -9.40 25.12
N PHE A 614 -2.39 -9.00 26.35
CA PHE A 614 -3.34 -8.54 27.36
C PHE A 614 -2.98 -7.15 27.82
N ILE A 615 -4.00 -6.37 28.17
CA ILE A 615 -3.85 -5.05 28.80
C ILE A 615 -4.44 -5.12 30.23
N ALA A 616 -3.69 -4.59 31.18
CA ALA A 616 -4.14 -4.52 32.56
C ALA A 616 -5.26 -3.48 32.74
N GLU A 617 -6.29 -3.87 33.44
CA GLU A 617 -7.32 -2.96 33.96
C GLU A 617 -7.27 -2.99 35.49
N VAL A 618 -7.32 -1.80 36.11
CA VAL A 618 -7.40 -1.65 37.57
C VAL A 618 -8.81 -1.23 37.88
N SER A 619 -9.55 -2.03 38.63
CA SER A 619 -10.90 -1.65 39.09
C SER A 619 -10.80 -0.47 40.06
N GLU A 620 -11.67 0.53 39.91
CA GLU A 620 -11.76 1.69 40.80
C GLU A 620 -11.90 1.23 42.26
N GLY A 621 -10.94 1.58 43.12
CA GLY A 621 -10.94 1.21 44.55
C GLY A 621 -10.39 -0.18 44.88
N SER A 622 -9.93 -0.97 43.92
CA SER A 622 -9.29 -2.28 44.12
C SER A 622 -7.77 -2.22 43.82
N ARG A 623 -6.99 -3.08 44.52
CA ARG A 623 -5.59 -3.36 44.15
C ARG A 623 -5.47 -4.51 43.16
N ASP A 624 -6.57 -5.14 42.78
CA ASP A 624 -6.58 -6.30 41.89
C ASP A 624 -6.40 -5.87 40.44
N VAL A 625 -5.46 -6.45 39.76
CA VAL A 625 -5.18 -6.24 38.34
C VAL A 625 -5.90 -7.31 37.55
N PHE A 626 -6.81 -6.90 36.66
CA PHE A 626 -7.47 -7.79 35.72
C PHE A 626 -6.81 -7.65 34.34
N TRP A 627 -6.58 -8.77 33.68
CA TRP A 627 -6.00 -8.82 32.36
C TRP A 627 -7.07 -9.04 31.30
N LYS A 628 -7.27 -8.05 30.44
CA LYS A 628 -8.20 -8.14 29.31
C LYS A 628 -7.44 -8.48 28.05
N LEU A 629 -7.90 -9.52 27.34
CA LEU A 629 -7.31 -9.91 26.06
C LEU A 629 -7.50 -8.80 25.02
N ALA A 630 -6.39 -8.30 24.47
CA ALA A 630 -6.39 -7.32 23.38
C ALA A 630 -6.39 -7.99 22.01
N GLY A 631 -5.88 -9.22 21.89
CA GLY A 631 -5.84 -9.99 20.66
C GLY A 631 -4.64 -10.92 20.56
N VAL A 632 -4.44 -11.45 19.36
CA VAL A 632 -3.33 -12.33 19.02
C VAL A 632 -2.31 -11.56 18.18
N TRP A 633 -1.05 -11.54 18.62
CA TRP A 633 0.07 -11.03 17.84
C TRP A 633 0.79 -12.20 17.18
N TYR A 634 0.82 -12.23 15.86
CA TYR A 634 1.37 -13.35 15.11
C TYR A 634 2.25 -12.88 13.95
N THR A 635 3.49 -13.36 13.95
CA THR A 635 4.46 -13.16 12.86
C THR A 635 4.80 -14.53 12.26
N ALA A 636 4.19 -14.85 11.15
CA ALA A 636 4.41 -16.12 10.44
C ALA A 636 5.76 -16.14 9.71
N GLY A 637 6.31 -17.35 9.51
CA GLY A 637 7.57 -17.60 8.82
C GLY A 637 8.81 -17.33 9.67
N SER A 638 9.94 -17.23 9.02
CA SER A 638 11.26 -17.00 9.62
C SER A 638 12.20 -16.35 8.58
N ASN A 639 13.48 -16.14 8.95
CA ASN A 639 14.52 -15.71 8.03
C ASN A 639 14.95 -16.82 7.02
N ALA A 640 14.28 -17.93 6.96
CA ALA A 640 14.51 -18.97 5.96
C ALA A 640 13.74 -18.67 4.67
N CYS A 641 14.44 -18.69 3.56
CA CYS A 641 13.86 -18.76 2.22
C CYS A 641 13.64 -20.21 1.83
N ILE A 642 12.45 -20.53 1.38
CA ILE A 642 12.10 -21.89 0.98
C ILE A 642 11.22 -21.88 -0.26
N TYR A 643 11.58 -22.64 -1.27
CA TYR A 643 10.73 -23.01 -2.38
C TYR A 643 10.89 -24.48 -2.72
N SER A 644 9.89 -25.05 -3.38
CA SER A 644 9.90 -26.44 -3.79
C SER A 644 9.65 -26.55 -5.29
N ASN A 645 10.43 -27.38 -5.96
CA ASN A 645 10.13 -27.78 -7.32
C ASN A 645 8.99 -28.80 -7.33
N PRO A 646 8.00 -28.66 -8.23
CA PRO A 646 6.88 -29.60 -8.31
C PRO A 646 7.34 -31.02 -8.64
N ARG A 647 6.70 -32.01 -8.03
CA ARG A 647 6.94 -33.43 -8.30
C ARG A 647 6.75 -33.78 -9.78
N GLU A 648 5.77 -33.18 -10.43
CA GLU A 648 5.44 -33.41 -11.84
C GLU A 648 6.58 -33.10 -12.81
N GLU A 649 7.44 -32.13 -12.47
CA GLU A 649 8.57 -31.73 -13.31
C GLU A 649 9.83 -32.55 -13.08
N LEU A 650 10.04 -33.04 -11.85
CA LEU A 650 11.27 -33.66 -11.41
C LEU A 650 11.12 -35.12 -10.96
N GLY A 651 9.91 -35.69 -11.04
CA GLY A 651 9.61 -37.04 -10.54
C GLY A 651 9.44 -37.13 -9.03
N GLU A 652 10.08 -36.22 -8.27
CA GLU A 652 9.92 -36.10 -6.82
C GLU A 652 10.04 -34.64 -6.41
N THR A 653 9.40 -34.22 -5.30
CA THR A 653 9.48 -32.89 -4.77
C THR A 653 10.89 -32.62 -4.21
N GLN A 654 11.53 -31.56 -4.70
CA GLN A 654 12.81 -31.09 -4.18
C GLN A 654 12.62 -29.73 -3.50
N HIS A 655 13.08 -29.64 -2.23
CA HIS A 655 13.05 -28.39 -1.46
C HIS A 655 14.40 -27.70 -1.50
N ASN A 656 14.35 -26.39 -1.75
CA ASN A 656 15.51 -25.51 -1.62
C ASN A 656 15.32 -24.64 -0.39
N VAL A 657 16.23 -24.72 0.56
CA VAL A 657 16.17 -23.97 1.82
C VAL A 657 17.46 -23.15 1.97
N VAL A 658 17.32 -21.85 2.13
CA VAL A 658 18.42 -20.94 2.42
C VAL A 658 18.07 -20.13 3.66
N VAL A 659 18.90 -20.22 4.70
CA VAL A 659 18.77 -19.38 5.90
C VAL A 659 19.54 -18.09 5.67
N SER A 660 18.83 -16.98 5.66
CA SER A 660 19.45 -15.67 5.46
C SER A 660 19.99 -15.09 6.78
N ASN A 661 20.99 -14.21 6.69
CA ASN A 661 21.48 -13.45 7.84
C ASN A 661 20.65 -12.18 8.11
N ARG A 662 19.43 -12.09 7.58
CA ARG A 662 18.49 -10.98 7.78
C ARG A 662 17.52 -11.37 8.90
N ARG A 663 17.95 -11.15 10.15
CA ARG A 663 17.20 -11.56 11.33
C ARG A 663 16.40 -10.42 11.96
N PHE A 664 16.69 -9.16 11.62
CA PHE A 664 15.91 -8.04 12.16
C PHE A 664 14.63 -7.80 11.35
N ARG A 665 13.53 -7.70 12.08
CA ARG A 665 12.23 -7.35 11.51
C ARG A 665 11.45 -6.47 12.49
N ASP A 666 10.79 -5.45 11.96
CA ASP A 666 9.77 -4.70 12.68
C ASP A 666 8.42 -5.36 12.43
N ASP A 667 7.64 -5.58 13.48
CA ASP A 667 6.31 -6.15 13.44
C ASP A 667 5.34 -5.34 14.29
N GLU A 668 4.05 -5.34 13.97
CA GLU A 668 3.07 -4.42 14.54
C GLU A 668 1.86 -5.15 15.12
N PHE A 669 1.32 -4.62 16.21
CA PHE A 669 0.10 -5.06 16.85
C PHE A 669 -0.80 -3.87 17.20
N LEU A 670 -2.10 -3.97 16.91
CA LEU A 670 -3.07 -2.90 17.12
C LEU A 670 -3.91 -3.17 18.38
N ILE A 671 -3.87 -2.24 19.34
CA ILE A 671 -4.64 -2.30 20.58
C ILE A 671 -5.85 -1.38 20.44
N GLY A 672 -7.02 -1.91 20.76
CA GLY A 672 -8.29 -1.21 20.68
C GLY A 672 -8.37 0.04 21.57
N ARG A 673 -9.07 1.07 21.06
CA ARG A 673 -9.28 2.35 21.78
C ARG A 673 -9.93 2.14 23.16
N GLU A 674 -10.81 1.16 23.29
CA GLU A 674 -11.49 0.84 24.56
C GLU A 674 -10.54 0.43 25.70
N LEU A 675 -9.32 -0.07 25.34
CA LEU A 675 -8.30 -0.49 26.29
C LEU A 675 -7.28 0.61 26.58
N THR A 676 -7.22 1.67 25.77
CA THR A 676 -6.13 2.65 25.77
C THR A 676 -6.59 4.09 25.98
N GLN A 677 -7.78 4.45 25.49
CA GLN A 677 -8.30 5.83 25.57
C GLN A 677 -8.54 6.27 27.02
N GLY A 678 -8.20 7.52 27.35
CA GLY A 678 -8.31 8.07 28.69
C GLY A 678 -7.18 7.68 29.65
N LYS A 679 -6.17 6.92 29.18
CA LYS A 679 -5.03 6.47 29.97
C LYS A 679 -3.76 7.23 29.59
N ASP A 680 -2.89 7.51 30.57
CA ASP A 680 -1.55 8.06 30.35
C ASP A 680 -0.50 6.97 30.14
N ALA A 681 -0.80 5.74 30.55
CA ALA A 681 0.04 4.56 30.38
C ALA A 681 -0.80 3.29 30.32
N ILE A 682 -0.27 2.27 29.65
CA ILE A 682 -0.83 0.93 29.59
C ILE A 682 0.20 -0.09 30.12
N ARG A 683 -0.26 -1.05 30.92
CA ARG A 683 0.54 -2.22 31.28
C ARG A 683 0.15 -3.36 30.37
N VAL A 684 1.15 -3.89 29.66
CA VAL A 684 1.01 -4.92 28.64
C VAL A 684 1.56 -6.23 29.16
N ARG A 685 0.87 -7.33 28.86
CA ARG A 685 1.39 -8.70 29.00
C ARG A 685 1.35 -9.37 27.63
N VAL A 686 2.50 -9.88 27.20
CA VAL A 686 2.65 -10.67 25.98
C VAL A 686 2.90 -12.11 26.43
N LYS A 687 1.93 -13.00 26.19
CA LYS A 687 2.01 -14.42 26.56
C LYS A 687 2.29 -15.25 25.34
N PHE A 688 3.50 -15.80 25.24
CA PHE A 688 3.91 -16.67 24.13
C PHE A 688 3.04 -17.92 24.02
N THR A 689 2.67 -18.26 22.80
CA THR A 689 1.94 -19.48 22.45
C THR A 689 2.72 -20.18 21.32
N PRO A 690 3.37 -21.33 21.57
CA PRO A 690 4.20 -21.98 20.57
C PRO A 690 3.38 -22.46 19.37
N VAL A 691 3.91 -22.23 18.17
CA VAL A 691 3.39 -22.73 16.90
C VAL A 691 4.44 -23.66 16.30
N ASN A 692 4.22 -24.98 16.44
CA ASN A 692 5.17 -26.00 16.04
C ASN A 692 4.87 -26.49 14.62
N ILE A 693 5.16 -25.65 13.63
CA ILE A 693 5.02 -25.97 12.20
C ILE A 693 6.43 -26.08 11.61
N PRO A 694 6.82 -27.24 11.03
CA PRO A 694 8.09 -27.39 10.33
C PRO A 694 8.09 -26.57 9.03
N LEU A 695 9.26 -26.29 8.45
CA LEU A 695 9.36 -25.60 7.16
C LEU A 695 8.63 -26.36 6.04
N PHE A 696 8.67 -27.69 6.08
CA PHE A 696 7.88 -28.58 5.22
C PHE A 696 7.73 -29.95 5.92
N PRO A 697 6.79 -30.81 5.51
CA PRO A 697 6.60 -32.14 6.10
C PRO A 697 7.89 -32.95 6.12
N GLY A 698 8.29 -33.41 7.30
CA GLY A 698 9.52 -34.17 7.53
C GLY A 698 10.77 -33.33 7.84
N TYR A 699 10.71 -32.01 7.72
CA TYR A 699 11.80 -31.12 8.17
C TYR A 699 11.84 -31.06 9.70
N PRO A 700 13.02 -31.02 10.34
CA PRO A 700 13.11 -30.92 11.79
C PRO A 700 12.45 -29.63 12.30
N LEU A 701 11.75 -29.72 13.43
CA LEU A 701 11.21 -28.51 14.09
C LEU A 701 12.36 -27.63 14.57
N THR A 702 12.28 -26.37 14.22
CA THR A 702 13.17 -25.32 14.72
C THR A 702 12.68 -24.87 16.10
N GLU A 703 13.60 -24.46 16.98
CA GLU A 703 13.25 -23.88 18.25
C GLU A 703 12.31 -22.68 18.09
N THR A 704 11.21 -22.68 18.82
CA THR A 704 10.24 -21.59 18.85
C THR A 704 10.37 -20.80 20.15
N ALA A 705 10.33 -19.47 20.05
CA ALA A 705 10.33 -18.56 21.19
C ALA A 705 9.74 -17.21 20.76
N TRP A 706 9.35 -16.41 21.73
CA TRP A 706 9.04 -15.01 21.54
C TRP A 706 10.31 -14.18 21.72
N SER A 707 10.79 -13.54 20.64
CA SER A 707 12.00 -12.73 20.68
C SER A 707 11.67 -11.25 20.84
N GLU A 708 12.47 -10.55 21.64
CA GLU A 708 12.26 -9.16 22.04
C GLU A 708 13.56 -8.41 21.94
N ILE A 709 13.60 -7.33 21.14
CA ILE A 709 14.74 -6.40 21.05
C ILE A 709 14.29 -5.02 21.52
N ASN A 710 13.18 -4.51 21.01
CA ASN A 710 12.52 -3.34 21.57
C ASN A 710 11.01 -3.37 21.31
N TYR A 711 10.30 -2.51 22.08
CA TYR A 711 8.90 -2.18 21.86
C TYR A 711 8.74 -0.67 21.78
N LYS A 712 8.02 -0.18 20.76
CA LYS A 712 7.63 1.22 20.62
C LYS A 712 6.11 1.34 20.64
N ALA A 713 5.60 2.30 21.40
CA ALA A 713 4.19 2.66 21.40
C ALA A 713 3.94 3.86 20.50
N TYR A 714 2.92 3.75 19.68
CA TYR A 714 2.41 4.82 18.82
C TYR A 714 0.93 5.01 19.08
N CYS A 715 0.49 6.23 19.34
CA CYS A 715 -0.91 6.57 19.51
C CYS A 715 -1.51 7.09 18.21
N PHE A 716 -2.66 6.54 17.81
CA PHE A 716 -3.49 7.13 16.77
C PHE A 716 -4.23 8.34 17.32
N VAL A 717 -4.11 9.47 16.65
CA VAL A 717 -4.73 10.74 17.04
C VAL A 717 -5.27 11.47 15.81
N MET A 718 -6.16 12.45 16.00
CA MET A 718 -6.49 13.37 14.90
C MET A 718 -5.29 14.25 14.56
N PRO A 719 -4.99 14.46 13.28
CA PRO A 719 -3.96 15.40 12.89
C PRO A 719 -4.36 16.83 13.23
N PRO A 720 -3.39 17.76 13.39
CA PRO A 720 -3.69 19.15 13.66
C PRO A 720 -4.48 19.78 12.50
N MET A 721 -5.26 20.83 12.80
CA MET A 721 -5.92 21.63 11.77
C MET A 721 -4.85 22.30 10.89
N PRO A 722 -4.97 22.23 9.55
CA PRO A 722 -4.08 22.97 8.67
C PRO A 722 -4.23 24.49 8.89
N LYS A 723 -3.10 25.18 8.89
CA LYS A 723 -3.02 26.64 9.13
C LYS A 723 -3.58 27.46 7.98
#